data_a001f14e233baea3d8e0f67d2c986e86
#
_entry.id   a001f14e233baea3d8e0f67d2c986e86
#
_cell.length_a   1.000
_cell.length_b   1.000
_cell.length_c   1.000
_cell.angle_alpha   90.00
_cell.angle_beta   90.00
_cell.angle_gamma   90.00
#
_symmetry.space_group_name_H-M   'P 1'
#
loop_
_entity.id
_entity.type
_entity.pdbx_description
1 polymer ?
#
loop_
_entity_poly.entity_id
_entity_poly.type
_entity_poly.pdbx_seq_one_letter_code
_entity_poly.pdbx_strand_id
1 'polypeptide(L)'
;MGKRPFLEMAAGFICGISIAVYGKPWTLWLLFFGILLWPAIVTGHDRGMPESDRYPVRKRRWCMAVCSVAALFLGWHHCGVVQAEQNQYLPYLEDGEEILLKGKLTGKEQKNEQYLYNLSSCQIRQDSKISEWQRISASIIIYGESDTCSIGQTLVLHGKIKLFNRARNEGNFDQAAYYKARGTAFAVSDVDEVSAYGKANLIAEKMYQWKYHLAGVYEQALGVREGGVLSTMLLGEKNLLDAEVKQLYRTAGISHILAISGLHIAVIGMTLYRLLRKGSFGFWGSGIFAAVFMILYGMMTGMGYSSFRAVSMFCILLLGQAVGRSYDSLNAMGFTALLILWKQPFALYDAGFQLSFIAVLGVVWAGKIVQSAYQRHAVLQKIGTGFVLQLVILPVTAWYFYEIPVYAMLLNLLVLPFVGIVLASGIAGGLLGCAVMPQAVLVHIVLLPCHVILSGYEKICTIASGLPHALLITGKPSAVKITVYYLLLAVGLFLLSHVTKRQKEMQQMTEENGRQKRRKSYRGMEWSLFACGLGLLVFLFTPVSQGMKLTVLDVGQGDGIYLHTDSGYDIFIDGGSTNVQSVGKYRILPYLKSNGVNEIDYWFVSHTDLDHISGLLEIFDEGYRIRNLVLFRGMMRDESYEKLVSLAKEHGTEICMMSRKDTLFSGSAKITAISPEYHVGDEQRSEISTDKNGESLVLLYEEKGFSALFTGDIGEEQEKQILKWGGINDIDFYKAAHHGSKYSNTKSFLDAVSPRISVISCAEKNRYGHPGRVAVENIRDTGSALFYTMEGGQITVTRLKKNKLAVQKFLLPDKRFVFVR
;
A
#
# COMPACT_ATOMS: atom_id res chain seq x y z
N MET A 1 -26.14 10.86 20.06
CA MET A 1 -24.71 10.96 20.44
C MET A 1 -24.62 10.90 21.98
N GLY A 2 -23.49 10.57 22.59
CA GLY A 2 -23.33 10.47 24.06
C GLY A 2 -23.58 9.09 24.67
N LYS A 3 -23.84 8.05 23.87
CA LYS A 3 -23.88 6.65 24.32
C LYS A 3 -22.57 5.89 24.09
N ARG A 4 -21.57 6.49 23.39
CA ARG A 4 -20.33 5.84 22.93
C ARG A 4 -19.09 6.63 23.31
N PRO A 5 -18.75 6.74 24.61
CA PRO A 5 -17.66 7.59 25.08
C PRO A 5 -16.32 7.24 24.45
N PHE A 6 -15.97 5.97 24.35
CA PHE A 6 -14.68 5.58 23.80
C PHE A 6 -14.57 5.85 22.28
N LEU A 7 -15.67 5.79 21.53
CA LEU A 7 -15.64 6.17 20.10
C LEU A 7 -15.37 7.66 19.94
N GLU A 8 -16.03 8.52 20.73
CA GLU A 8 -15.86 9.98 20.68
C GLU A 8 -14.45 10.39 21.15
N MET A 9 -13.93 9.77 22.21
CA MET A 9 -12.55 9.98 22.68
C MET A 9 -11.53 9.50 21.66
N ALA A 10 -11.76 8.34 21.01
CA ALA A 10 -10.87 7.84 19.97
C ALA A 10 -10.82 8.79 18.77
N ALA A 11 -11.96 9.35 18.36
CA ALA A 11 -12.00 10.36 17.30
C ALA A 11 -11.19 11.61 17.67
N GLY A 12 -11.33 12.11 18.90
CA GLY A 12 -10.52 13.24 19.43
C GLY A 12 -9.02 12.91 19.39
N PHE A 13 -8.65 11.74 19.91
CA PHE A 13 -7.25 11.28 19.96
C PHE A 13 -6.63 11.15 18.57
N ILE A 14 -7.37 10.58 17.60
CA ILE A 14 -6.96 10.47 16.18
C ILE A 14 -6.75 11.86 15.56
N CYS A 15 -7.65 12.80 15.81
CA CYS A 15 -7.48 14.19 15.36
C CYS A 15 -6.20 14.81 15.96
N GLY A 16 -5.93 14.57 17.23
CA GLY A 16 -4.70 15.04 17.89
C GLY A 16 -3.43 14.51 17.24
N ILE A 17 -3.37 13.19 16.99
CA ILE A 17 -2.24 12.56 16.27
C ILE A 17 -2.09 13.15 14.87
N SER A 18 -3.18 13.30 14.12
CA SER A 18 -3.15 13.82 12.74
C SER A 18 -2.61 15.24 12.70
N ILE A 19 -2.96 16.07 13.68
CA ILE A 19 -2.44 17.44 13.81
C ILE A 19 -0.95 17.42 14.20
N ALA A 20 -0.51 16.52 15.07
CA ALA A 20 0.91 16.40 15.43
C ALA A 20 1.78 16.07 14.20
N VAL A 21 1.25 15.26 13.26
CA VAL A 21 2.00 14.82 12.08
C VAL A 21 1.92 15.81 10.92
N TYR A 22 0.72 16.34 10.60
CA TYR A 22 0.47 17.11 9.37
C TYR A 22 0.01 18.54 9.60
N GLY A 23 -0.49 18.83 10.80
CA GLY A 23 -1.19 20.09 11.08
C GLY A 23 -0.27 21.20 11.50
N LYS A 24 -0.78 22.42 11.33
CA LYS A 24 -0.22 23.60 12.00
C LYS A 24 -0.84 23.73 13.40
N PRO A 25 -0.11 24.21 14.42
CA PRO A 25 -0.62 24.30 15.80
C PRO A 25 -1.97 25.02 15.94
N TRP A 26 -2.29 25.97 15.07
CA TRP A 26 -3.58 26.69 15.11
C TRP A 26 -4.78 25.80 14.74
N THR A 27 -4.60 24.70 14.02
CA THR A 27 -5.67 23.75 13.70
C THR A 27 -6.21 23.03 14.94
N LEU A 28 -5.37 22.89 15.98
CA LEU A 28 -5.82 22.39 17.30
C LEU A 28 -6.90 23.29 17.90
N TRP A 29 -6.71 24.59 17.81
CA TRP A 29 -7.67 25.56 18.37
C TRP A 29 -8.99 25.56 17.61
N LEU A 30 -8.98 25.43 16.28
CA LEU A 30 -10.21 25.33 15.50
C LEU A 30 -11.02 24.10 15.88
N LEU A 31 -10.37 22.93 16.01
CA LEU A 31 -11.03 21.69 16.44
C LEU A 31 -11.46 21.77 17.91
N PHE A 32 -10.65 22.35 18.79
CA PHE A 32 -10.99 22.60 20.18
C PHE A 32 -12.32 23.38 20.26
N PHE A 33 -12.42 24.54 19.63
CA PHE A 33 -13.63 25.35 19.63
C PHE A 33 -14.80 24.64 18.93
N GLY A 34 -14.56 23.93 17.81
CA GLY A 34 -15.59 23.17 17.11
C GLY A 34 -16.19 22.06 17.99
N ILE A 35 -15.39 21.26 18.69
CA ILE A 35 -15.84 20.20 19.58
C ILE A 35 -16.54 20.79 20.80
N LEU A 36 -16.04 21.90 21.36
CA LEU A 36 -16.57 22.53 22.56
C LEU A 36 -17.90 23.25 22.29
N LEU A 37 -18.08 23.84 21.12
CA LEU A 37 -19.32 24.49 20.71
C LEU A 37 -20.39 23.50 20.22
N TRP A 38 -20.01 22.29 19.82
CA TRP A 38 -20.94 21.28 19.32
C TRP A 38 -22.12 20.97 20.27
N PRO A 39 -21.93 20.77 21.60
CA PRO A 39 -23.03 20.60 22.52
C PRO A 39 -23.99 21.78 22.53
N ALA A 40 -23.50 23.02 22.44
CA ALA A 40 -24.31 24.23 22.40
C ALA A 40 -25.16 24.33 21.15
N ILE A 41 -24.58 23.96 19.98
CA ILE A 41 -25.30 23.95 18.70
C ILE A 41 -26.42 22.90 18.69
N VAL A 42 -26.13 21.69 19.24
CA VAL A 42 -27.10 20.59 19.26
C VAL A 42 -28.19 20.74 20.32
N THR A 43 -27.97 21.53 21.38
CA THR A 43 -29.01 21.79 22.40
C THR A 43 -30.23 22.55 21.88
N GLY A 44 -30.14 23.23 20.71
CA GLY A 44 -31.31 23.80 20.04
C GLY A 44 -32.35 22.76 19.62
N HIS A 45 -31.93 21.50 19.46
CA HIS A 45 -32.78 20.38 19.02
C HIS A 45 -33.53 19.70 20.20
N ASP A 46 -33.15 19.98 21.45
CA ASP A 46 -33.77 19.35 22.64
C ASP A 46 -35.05 20.03 23.10
N ARG A 47 -35.57 21.03 22.35
CA ARG A 47 -36.77 21.81 22.70
C ARG A 47 -38.05 20.98 22.80
N GLY A 48 -38.07 19.78 22.24
CA GLY A 48 -39.21 18.85 22.33
C GLY A 48 -39.13 17.83 23.46
N MET A 49 -38.06 17.81 24.28
CA MET A 49 -37.94 16.88 25.42
C MET A 49 -38.54 17.43 26.72
N PRO A 50 -39.07 16.59 27.64
CA PRO A 50 -39.46 16.99 28.98
C PRO A 50 -38.28 17.68 29.70
N GLU A 51 -38.58 18.66 30.55
CA GLU A 51 -37.57 19.45 31.25
C GLU A 51 -36.70 18.60 32.17
N SER A 52 -37.29 17.58 32.82
CA SER A 52 -36.57 16.60 33.63
C SER A 52 -35.48 15.86 32.94
N ASP A 53 -35.61 15.62 31.63
CA ASP A 53 -34.66 14.80 30.85
C ASP A 53 -33.62 15.66 30.12
N ARG A 54 -33.87 16.96 29.94
CA ARG A 54 -32.96 17.87 29.26
C ARG A 54 -31.64 18.07 30.00
N TYR A 55 -31.70 18.27 31.33
CA TYR A 55 -30.51 18.58 32.11
C TYR A 55 -29.49 17.41 32.16
N PRO A 56 -29.86 16.17 32.44
CA PRO A 56 -28.92 15.05 32.46
C PRO A 56 -28.33 14.76 31.06
N VAL A 57 -29.13 14.93 29.98
CA VAL A 57 -28.64 14.76 28.62
C VAL A 57 -27.63 15.84 28.24
N ARG A 58 -27.91 17.09 28.60
CA ARG A 58 -27.04 18.24 28.34
C ARG A 58 -25.73 18.13 29.12
N LYS A 59 -25.78 17.82 30.42
CA LYS A 59 -24.59 17.58 31.26
C LYS A 59 -23.71 16.48 30.67
N ARG A 60 -24.30 15.36 30.26
CA ARG A 60 -23.58 14.24 29.64
C ARG A 60 -22.90 14.66 28.33
N ARG A 61 -23.53 15.42 27.44
CA ARG A 61 -22.94 15.93 26.21
C ARG A 61 -21.74 16.83 26.48
N TRP A 62 -21.83 17.73 27.45
CA TRP A 62 -20.72 18.58 27.86
C TRP A 62 -19.54 17.77 28.40
N CYS A 63 -19.79 16.82 29.30
CA CYS A 63 -18.75 15.93 29.79
C CYS A 63 -18.05 15.18 28.64
N MET A 64 -18.80 14.70 27.66
CA MET A 64 -18.23 14.00 26.51
C MET A 64 -17.42 14.94 25.61
N ALA A 65 -17.86 16.15 25.38
CA ALA A 65 -17.09 17.15 24.62
C ALA A 65 -15.76 17.45 25.33
N VAL A 66 -15.78 17.64 26.65
CA VAL A 66 -14.57 17.87 27.44
C VAL A 66 -13.62 16.65 27.36
N CYS A 67 -14.13 15.42 27.49
CA CYS A 67 -13.32 14.21 27.33
C CYS A 67 -12.73 14.07 25.93
N SER A 68 -13.48 14.43 24.89
CA SER A 68 -12.98 14.37 23.50
C SER A 68 -11.90 15.42 23.23
N VAL A 69 -12.06 16.62 23.83
CA VAL A 69 -11.04 17.68 23.79
C VAL A 69 -9.79 17.24 24.55
N ALA A 70 -9.94 16.69 25.76
CA ALA A 70 -8.80 16.16 26.50
C ALA A 70 -8.06 15.07 25.71
N ALA A 71 -8.81 14.15 25.08
CA ALA A 71 -8.25 13.10 24.24
C ALA A 71 -7.51 13.68 23.01
N LEU A 72 -8.00 14.78 22.41
CA LEU A 72 -7.34 15.46 21.30
C LEU A 72 -5.96 16.00 21.74
N PHE A 73 -5.91 16.73 22.85
CA PHE A 73 -4.64 17.25 23.37
C PHE A 73 -3.68 16.14 23.79
N LEU A 74 -4.21 15.07 24.42
CA LEU A 74 -3.41 13.90 24.78
C LEU A 74 -2.83 13.21 23.56
N GLY A 75 -3.61 13.04 22.48
CA GLY A 75 -3.15 12.45 21.23
C GLY A 75 -2.06 13.28 20.55
N TRP A 76 -2.24 14.60 20.53
CA TRP A 76 -1.25 15.53 20.00
C TRP A 76 0.06 15.48 20.78
N HIS A 77 -0.03 15.63 22.12
CA HIS A 77 1.14 15.62 23.02
C HIS A 77 1.87 14.27 22.96
N HIS A 78 1.13 13.16 23.09
CA HIS A 78 1.70 11.81 23.08
C HIS A 78 2.43 11.50 21.77
N CYS A 79 1.83 11.85 20.62
CA CYS A 79 2.48 11.68 19.32
C CYS A 79 3.75 12.53 19.23
N GLY A 80 3.72 13.78 19.74
CA GLY A 80 4.89 14.66 19.78
C GLY A 80 6.04 14.10 20.62
N VAL A 81 5.73 13.53 21.80
CA VAL A 81 6.74 12.87 22.65
C VAL A 81 7.36 11.67 21.95
N VAL A 82 6.55 10.76 21.41
CA VAL A 82 7.07 9.59 20.68
C VAL A 82 7.91 10.00 19.47
N GLN A 83 7.51 11.04 18.76
CA GLN A 83 8.29 11.58 17.65
C GLN A 83 9.61 12.20 18.10
N ALA A 84 9.61 12.95 19.20
CA ALA A 84 10.82 13.54 19.77
C ALA A 84 11.81 12.46 20.22
N GLU A 85 11.33 11.41 20.91
CA GLU A 85 12.16 10.28 21.30
C GLU A 85 12.79 9.58 20.07
N GLN A 86 12.01 9.36 19.00
CA GLN A 86 12.56 8.78 17.76
C GLN A 86 13.62 9.70 17.12
N ASN A 87 13.44 11.01 17.16
CA ASN A 87 14.37 11.97 16.59
C ASN A 87 15.68 12.06 17.38
N GLN A 88 15.73 11.64 18.64
CA GLN A 88 16.94 11.67 19.45
C GLN A 88 18.05 10.74 18.94
N TYR A 89 17.68 9.57 18.38
CA TYR A 89 18.66 8.58 17.91
C TYR A 89 18.88 8.60 16.40
N LEU A 90 17.95 9.20 15.61
CA LEU A 90 18.08 9.27 14.14
C LEU A 90 19.41 9.87 13.64
N PRO A 91 19.98 10.93 14.25
CA PRO A 91 21.24 11.51 13.79
C PRO A 91 22.46 10.58 13.93
N TYR A 92 22.36 9.55 14.75
CA TYR A 92 23.44 8.59 14.98
C TYR A 92 23.34 7.35 14.11
N LEU A 93 22.28 7.22 13.30
CA LEU A 93 22.04 6.07 12.46
C LEU A 93 22.50 6.35 11.03
N GLU A 94 23.61 5.77 10.64
CA GLU A 94 24.09 5.75 9.26
C GLU A 94 23.97 4.32 8.68
N ASP A 95 23.54 4.23 7.42
CA ASP A 95 23.37 2.94 6.75
C ASP A 95 24.72 2.26 6.50
N GLY A 96 24.84 0.99 6.95
CA GLY A 96 26.06 0.21 6.85
C GLY A 96 27.05 0.40 8.00
N GLU A 97 26.76 1.26 8.99
CA GLU A 97 27.62 1.47 10.16
C GLU A 97 27.52 0.30 11.14
N GLU A 98 28.65 -0.08 11.73
CA GLU A 98 28.75 -1.18 12.70
C GLU A 98 28.28 -0.73 14.08
N ILE A 99 27.48 -1.54 14.73
CA ILE A 99 26.96 -1.30 16.08
C ILE A 99 27.00 -2.54 16.94
N LEU A 100 27.17 -2.31 18.24
CA LEU A 100 26.84 -3.28 19.27
C LEU A 100 25.39 -3.06 19.71
N LEU A 101 24.55 -4.09 19.57
CA LEU A 101 23.13 -4.04 19.92
C LEU A 101 22.83 -4.99 21.06
N LYS A 102 22.10 -4.48 22.05
CA LYS A 102 21.52 -5.28 23.12
C LYS A 102 20.02 -5.10 23.14
N GLY A 103 19.24 -6.19 23.17
CA GLY A 103 17.78 -6.11 23.21
C GLY A 103 17.12 -7.42 23.59
N LYS A 104 15.86 -7.34 24.04
CA LYS A 104 15.07 -8.51 24.41
C LYS A 104 14.33 -9.07 23.22
N LEU A 105 14.53 -10.35 22.91
CA LEU A 105 13.86 -11.06 21.84
C LEU A 105 12.36 -11.22 22.15
N THR A 106 11.51 -10.61 21.35
CA THR A 106 10.04 -10.61 21.53
C THR A 106 9.30 -11.45 20.50
N GLY A 107 9.90 -11.73 19.36
CA GLY A 107 9.30 -12.54 18.31
C GLY A 107 10.32 -13.01 17.31
N LYS A 108 10.02 -14.14 16.67
CA LYS A 108 10.80 -14.77 15.62
C LYS A 108 9.88 -15.04 14.43
N GLU A 109 10.38 -14.86 13.21
CA GLU A 109 9.72 -15.26 11.97
C GLU A 109 10.76 -15.91 11.05
N GLN A 110 10.42 -17.02 10.44
CA GLN A 110 11.26 -17.64 9.41
C GLN A 110 10.87 -17.07 8.06
N LYS A 111 11.85 -16.59 7.31
CA LYS A 111 11.64 -16.05 5.97
C LYS A 111 12.69 -16.62 5.01
N ASN A 112 12.27 -17.54 4.17
CA ASN A 112 13.15 -18.35 3.34
C ASN A 112 14.19 -19.07 4.22
N GLU A 113 15.47 -18.89 3.95
CA GLU A 113 16.57 -19.46 4.72
C GLU A 113 17.05 -18.59 5.90
N GLN A 114 16.41 -17.43 6.12
CA GLN A 114 16.78 -16.49 7.17
C GLN A 114 15.72 -16.41 8.27
N TYR A 115 16.16 -16.06 9.46
CA TYR A 115 15.31 -15.78 10.61
C TYR A 115 15.25 -14.27 10.87
N LEU A 116 14.04 -13.76 11.05
CA LEU A 116 13.79 -12.39 11.46
C LEU A 116 13.55 -12.37 12.98
N TYR A 117 14.43 -11.74 13.72
CA TYR A 117 14.29 -11.55 15.16
C TYR A 117 13.79 -10.15 15.45
N ASN A 118 12.68 -10.02 16.20
CA ASN A 118 12.15 -8.75 16.64
C ASN A 118 12.64 -8.47 18.08
N LEU A 119 13.46 -7.46 18.25
CA LEU A 119 13.95 -7.03 19.56
C LEU A 119 13.17 -5.83 20.10
N SER A 120 12.96 -5.78 21.39
CA SER A 120 12.44 -4.65 22.14
C SER A 120 13.37 -4.24 23.29
N SER A 121 13.10 -3.08 23.89
CA SER A 121 13.95 -2.53 24.96
C SER A 121 15.43 -2.47 24.54
N CYS A 122 15.64 -1.99 23.33
CA CYS A 122 16.93 -2.00 22.69
C CYS A 122 17.88 -0.93 23.25
N GLN A 123 19.16 -1.24 23.30
CA GLN A 123 20.26 -0.33 23.59
C GLN A 123 21.33 -0.53 22.53
N ILE A 124 21.91 0.56 22.05
CA ILE A 124 23.01 0.54 21.07
C ILE A 124 24.25 1.16 21.66
N ARG A 125 25.40 0.71 21.18
CA ARG A 125 26.70 1.32 21.42
C ARG A 125 27.46 1.33 20.09
N GLN A 126 28.09 2.43 19.81
CA GLN A 126 28.95 2.62 18.63
C GLN A 126 30.32 3.06 19.12
N ASP A 127 31.34 2.31 18.83
CA ASP A 127 32.69 2.61 19.36
C ASP A 127 33.24 3.95 18.84
N SER A 128 32.75 4.43 17.68
CA SER A 128 33.18 5.69 17.06
C SER A 128 32.41 6.92 17.53
N LYS A 129 31.14 6.79 17.95
CA LYS A 129 30.24 7.93 18.22
C LYS A 129 29.56 7.89 19.59
N ILE A 130 29.33 6.69 20.14
CA ILE A 130 28.56 6.49 21.37
C ILE A 130 29.32 5.52 22.27
N SER A 131 30.08 6.03 23.21
CA SER A 131 30.84 5.22 24.17
C SER A 131 29.97 4.52 25.22
N GLU A 132 28.78 5.07 25.52
CA GLU A 132 27.83 4.52 26.49
C GLU A 132 26.61 3.88 25.81
N TRP A 133 25.96 2.93 26.51
CA TRP A 133 24.75 2.29 26.02
C TRP A 133 23.59 3.31 25.91
N GLN A 134 23.18 3.66 24.71
CA GLN A 134 22.03 4.51 24.44
C GLN A 134 20.77 3.69 24.24
N ARG A 135 19.71 4.03 24.97
CA ARG A 135 18.40 3.40 24.86
C ARG A 135 17.67 3.87 23.61
N ILE A 136 17.08 2.90 22.89
CA ILE A 136 16.18 3.15 21.77
C ILE A 136 14.77 2.77 22.17
N SER A 137 13.81 3.69 22.05
CA SER A 137 12.40 3.49 22.39
C SER A 137 11.60 2.73 21.32
N ALA A 138 12.25 2.25 20.25
CA ALA A 138 11.65 1.48 19.17
C ALA A 138 12.14 0.03 19.16
N SER A 139 11.44 -0.83 18.44
CA SER A 139 11.86 -2.20 18.15
C SER A 139 12.91 -2.19 17.03
N ILE A 140 13.75 -3.22 16.99
CA ILE A 140 14.76 -3.43 15.95
C ILE A 140 14.58 -4.83 15.39
N ILE A 141 14.71 -4.97 14.07
CA ILE A 141 14.69 -6.25 13.37
C ILE A 141 16.12 -6.71 13.12
N ILE A 142 16.38 -7.98 13.31
CA ILE A 142 17.66 -8.60 13.01
C ILE A 142 17.44 -9.68 11.96
N TYR A 143 18.30 -9.73 10.98
CA TYR A 143 18.40 -10.83 10.03
C TYR A 143 19.46 -11.83 10.53
N GLY A 144 19.04 -12.99 10.99
CA GLY A 144 19.89 -14.07 11.50
C GLY A 144 19.86 -15.29 10.60
N GLU A 145 20.92 -16.09 10.61
CA GLU A 145 21.06 -17.30 9.79
C GLU A 145 20.57 -18.58 10.50
N SER A 146 20.44 -18.57 11.82
CA SER A 146 20.12 -19.78 12.60
C SER A 146 19.08 -19.51 13.70
N ASP A 147 18.29 -20.54 14.06
CA ASP A 147 17.30 -20.49 15.15
C ASP A 147 17.89 -20.97 16.50
N THR A 148 18.94 -20.31 16.96
CA THR A 148 19.63 -20.69 18.23
C THR A 148 19.09 -19.97 19.46
N CYS A 149 18.31 -18.88 19.30
CA CYS A 149 17.87 -18.03 20.38
C CYS A 149 16.39 -18.25 20.71
N SER A 150 16.04 -18.26 22.00
CA SER A 150 14.67 -18.44 22.47
C SER A 150 14.00 -17.11 22.78
N ILE A 151 12.71 -17.00 22.45
CA ILE A 151 11.90 -15.79 22.76
C ILE A 151 11.95 -15.51 24.27
N GLY A 152 12.20 -14.25 24.63
CA GLY A 152 12.32 -13.79 26.00
C GLY A 152 13.75 -13.59 26.48
N GLN A 153 14.74 -14.18 25.83
CA GLN A 153 16.15 -13.95 26.11
C GLN A 153 16.57 -12.54 25.69
N THR A 154 17.62 -12.05 26.33
CA THR A 154 18.30 -10.82 25.91
C THR A 154 19.46 -11.20 25.02
N LEU A 155 19.48 -10.63 23.84
CA LEU A 155 20.56 -10.82 22.85
C LEU A 155 21.52 -9.65 22.94
N VAL A 156 22.82 -9.94 22.86
CA VAL A 156 23.89 -8.98 22.57
C VAL A 156 24.57 -9.46 21.32
N LEU A 157 24.67 -8.59 20.34
CA LEU A 157 25.20 -8.92 19.03
C LEU A 157 25.93 -7.72 18.42
N HIS A 158 26.86 -8.01 17.54
CA HIS A 158 27.51 -7.07 16.66
C HIS A 158 26.93 -7.20 15.25
N GLY A 159 26.74 -6.09 14.54
CA GLY A 159 26.19 -6.13 13.19
C GLY A 159 26.10 -4.74 12.57
N LYS A 160 25.64 -4.67 11.32
CA LYS A 160 25.55 -3.41 10.54
C LYS A 160 24.13 -2.87 10.51
N ILE A 161 24.00 -1.58 10.70
CA ILE A 161 22.73 -0.86 10.56
C ILE A 161 22.24 -0.98 9.12
N LYS A 162 20.97 -1.36 8.95
CA LYS A 162 20.26 -1.33 7.69
C LYS A 162 19.03 -0.45 7.83
N LEU A 163 19.11 0.75 7.29
CA LEU A 163 17.99 1.69 7.29
C LEU A 163 16.89 1.23 6.33
N PHE A 164 15.65 1.50 6.70
CA PHE A 164 14.52 1.21 5.82
C PHE A 164 14.41 2.24 4.70
N ASN A 165 14.25 1.76 3.49
CA ASN A 165 14.14 2.61 2.31
C ASN A 165 12.88 3.49 2.36
N ARG A 166 13.05 4.79 2.04
CA ARG A 166 11.93 5.69 1.79
C ARG A 166 11.45 5.55 0.35
N ALA A 167 10.18 5.87 0.11
CA ALA A 167 9.71 6.02 -1.25
C ALA A 167 10.52 7.09 -1.97
N ARG A 168 10.95 6.81 -3.20
CA ARG A 168 11.73 7.75 -4.03
C ARG A 168 10.95 8.22 -5.26
N ASN A 169 9.86 7.53 -5.59
CA ASN A 169 8.90 7.92 -6.62
C ASN A 169 7.48 7.90 -6.05
N GLU A 170 6.61 8.66 -6.68
CA GLU A 170 5.17 8.62 -6.38
C GLU A 170 4.65 7.18 -6.55
N GLY A 171 3.79 6.75 -5.63
CA GLY A 171 3.23 5.40 -5.65
C GLY A 171 4.14 4.30 -5.11
N ASN A 172 5.43 4.53 -4.94
CA ASN A 172 6.33 3.53 -4.39
C ASN A 172 6.03 3.22 -2.92
N PHE A 173 6.32 1.98 -2.52
CA PHE A 173 6.18 1.55 -1.14
C PHE A 173 7.22 2.23 -0.25
N ASP A 174 6.76 2.94 0.77
CA ASP A 174 7.62 3.56 1.78
C ASP A 174 7.84 2.58 2.94
N GLN A 175 8.97 1.87 2.87
CA GLN A 175 9.35 0.89 3.88
C GLN A 175 9.60 1.56 5.24
N ALA A 176 10.20 2.74 5.26
CA ALA A 176 10.48 3.48 6.49
C ALA A 176 9.17 3.88 7.19
N ALA A 177 8.19 4.41 6.45
CA ALA A 177 6.88 4.74 6.99
C ALA A 177 6.12 3.49 7.49
N TYR A 178 6.21 2.38 6.76
CA TYR A 178 5.58 1.12 7.14
C TYR A 178 6.12 0.56 8.46
N TYR A 179 7.44 0.52 8.64
CA TYR A 179 8.05 0.03 9.86
C TYR A 179 7.91 1.01 11.02
N LYS A 180 7.97 2.33 10.73
CA LYS A 180 7.66 3.37 11.71
C LYS A 180 6.24 3.21 12.28
N ALA A 181 5.25 2.94 11.42
CA ALA A 181 3.87 2.68 11.84
C ALA A 181 3.76 1.45 12.76
N ARG A 182 4.73 0.55 12.75
CA ARG A 182 4.82 -0.66 13.59
C ARG A 182 5.75 -0.52 14.78
N GLY A 183 6.34 0.65 14.95
CA GLY A 183 7.24 0.94 16.07
C GLY A 183 8.63 0.35 15.90
N THR A 184 9.06 0.07 14.66
CA THR A 184 10.39 -0.45 14.34
C THR A 184 11.24 0.68 13.75
N ALA A 185 12.47 0.86 14.27
CA ALA A 185 13.35 1.94 13.88
C ALA A 185 14.19 1.61 12.64
N PHE A 186 14.91 0.51 12.68
CA PHE A 186 15.82 0.03 11.64
C PHE A 186 15.99 -1.49 11.74
N ALA A 187 16.70 -2.06 10.80
CA ALA A 187 17.13 -3.46 10.86
C ALA A 187 18.65 -3.56 11.09
N VAL A 188 19.13 -4.72 11.47
CA VAL A 188 20.56 -5.06 11.58
C VAL A 188 20.81 -6.27 10.70
N SER A 189 21.80 -6.18 9.84
CA SER A 189 22.31 -7.24 8.97
C SER A 189 23.76 -7.58 9.30
N ASP A 190 24.31 -8.59 8.64
CA ASP A 190 25.70 -9.03 8.81
C ASP A 190 26.03 -9.24 10.29
N VAL A 191 25.22 -10.08 10.93
CA VAL A 191 25.24 -10.27 12.38
C VAL A 191 26.31 -11.26 12.75
N ASP A 192 27.26 -10.80 13.54
CA ASP A 192 28.32 -11.59 14.14
C ASP A 192 28.15 -11.71 15.67
N GLU A 193 28.70 -12.72 16.27
CA GLU A 193 28.86 -12.90 17.74
C GLU A 193 27.55 -12.73 18.54
N VAL A 194 26.52 -13.54 18.25
CA VAL A 194 25.29 -13.52 19.02
C VAL A 194 25.45 -14.18 20.38
N SER A 195 25.38 -13.40 21.45
CA SER A 195 25.34 -13.90 22.82
C SER A 195 23.91 -13.78 23.36
N ALA A 196 23.31 -14.89 23.78
CA ALA A 196 21.97 -14.95 24.33
C ALA A 196 22.03 -15.29 25.84
N TYR A 197 21.39 -14.47 26.67
CA TYR A 197 21.34 -14.72 28.12
C TYR A 197 19.97 -14.41 28.70
N GLY A 198 19.71 -14.86 29.91
CA GLY A 198 18.44 -14.73 30.60
C GLY A 198 17.48 -15.88 30.34
N LYS A 199 16.29 -15.79 30.94
CA LYS A 199 15.28 -16.85 30.87
C LYS A 199 14.42 -16.71 29.63
N ALA A 200 14.20 -17.81 28.92
CA ALA A 200 13.24 -17.88 27.82
C ALA A 200 11.80 -17.70 28.34
N ASN A 201 10.97 -17.07 27.54
CA ASN A 201 9.53 -17.08 27.72
C ASN A 201 8.96 -18.38 27.16
N LEU A 202 8.82 -19.39 28.00
CA LEU A 202 8.39 -20.73 27.61
C LEU A 202 7.04 -20.75 26.86
N ILE A 203 6.10 -19.85 27.22
CA ILE A 203 4.79 -19.79 26.55
C ILE A 203 4.96 -19.28 25.12
N ALA A 204 5.66 -18.17 24.93
CA ALA A 204 5.86 -17.59 23.61
C ALA A 204 6.68 -18.51 22.71
N GLU A 205 7.73 -19.14 23.24
CA GLU A 205 8.58 -20.09 22.52
C GLU A 205 7.79 -21.33 22.09
N LYS A 206 6.99 -21.92 22.99
CA LYS A 206 6.11 -23.04 22.64
C LYS A 206 5.08 -22.65 21.59
N MET A 207 4.46 -21.45 21.68
CA MET A 207 3.51 -20.96 20.66
C MET A 207 4.18 -20.84 19.28
N TYR A 208 5.41 -20.34 19.24
CA TYR A 208 6.21 -20.30 18.01
C TYR A 208 6.46 -21.70 17.45
N GLN A 209 6.93 -22.64 18.26
CA GLN A 209 7.19 -24.03 17.85
C GLN A 209 5.92 -24.73 17.35
N TRP A 210 4.80 -24.55 18.07
CA TRP A 210 3.48 -25.07 17.66
C TRP A 210 2.99 -24.50 16.33
N LYS A 211 3.21 -23.21 16.08
CA LYS A 211 2.87 -22.56 14.83
C LYS A 211 3.55 -23.25 13.64
N TYR A 212 4.87 -23.44 13.72
CA TYR A 212 5.62 -24.06 12.62
C TYR A 212 5.37 -25.56 12.50
N HIS A 213 5.15 -26.25 13.63
CA HIS A 213 4.76 -27.65 13.59
C HIS A 213 3.41 -27.84 12.87
N LEU A 214 2.40 -27.05 13.21
CA LEU A 214 1.12 -27.07 12.52
C LEU A 214 1.23 -26.70 11.04
N ALA A 215 2.05 -25.73 10.69
CA ALA A 215 2.31 -25.36 9.29
C ALA A 215 2.90 -26.54 8.51
N GLY A 216 3.87 -27.27 9.10
CA GLY A 216 4.41 -28.49 8.52
C GLY A 216 3.37 -29.60 8.35
N VAL A 217 2.43 -29.75 9.29
CA VAL A 217 1.31 -30.70 9.15
C VAL A 217 0.44 -30.36 7.94
N TYR A 218 0.09 -29.08 7.74
CA TYR A 218 -0.71 -28.66 6.61
C TYR A 218 0.02 -28.84 5.28
N GLU A 219 1.29 -28.53 5.21
CA GLU A 219 2.10 -28.70 4.01
C GLU A 219 2.22 -30.19 3.62
N GLN A 220 2.47 -31.07 4.61
CA GLN A 220 2.56 -32.51 4.36
C GLN A 220 1.23 -33.16 3.98
N ALA A 221 0.11 -32.65 4.50
CA ALA A 221 -1.21 -33.22 4.26
C ALA A 221 -1.91 -32.66 3.01
N LEU A 222 -1.71 -31.40 2.65
CA LEU A 222 -2.39 -30.72 1.54
C LEU A 222 -1.46 -30.28 0.41
N GLY A 223 -0.14 -30.45 0.59
CA GLY A 223 0.87 -29.93 -0.34
C GLY A 223 1.18 -28.45 -0.13
N VAL A 224 2.19 -27.94 -0.84
CA VAL A 224 2.76 -26.61 -0.66
C VAL A 224 1.70 -25.51 -0.94
N ARG A 225 0.94 -25.59 -2.01
CA ARG A 225 -0.02 -24.54 -2.41
C ARG A 225 -1.16 -24.40 -1.41
N GLU A 226 -1.95 -25.42 -1.21
CA GLU A 226 -3.12 -25.38 -0.32
C GLU A 226 -2.72 -25.32 1.16
N GLY A 227 -1.69 -26.07 1.54
CA GLY A 227 -1.10 -26.02 2.88
C GLY A 227 -0.57 -24.63 3.23
N GLY A 228 0.08 -23.94 2.28
CA GLY A 228 0.51 -22.55 2.42
C GLY A 228 -0.66 -21.58 2.59
N VAL A 229 -1.73 -21.74 1.83
CA VAL A 229 -2.96 -20.93 1.99
C VAL A 229 -3.58 -21.16 3.37
N LEU A 230 -3.75 -22.41 3.79
CA LEU A 230 -4.34 -22.77 5.09
C LEU A 230 -3.47 -22.28 6.24
N SER A 231 -2.13 -22.42 6.15
CA SER A 231 -1.17 -21.90 7.13
C SER A 231 -1.27 -20.37 7.25
N THR A 232 -1.43 -19.69 6.12
CA THR A 232 -1.62 -18.23 6.11
C THR A 232 -2.93 -17.83 6.76
N MET A 233 -4.03 -18.53 6.47
CA MET A 233 -5.37 -18.26 7.02
C MET A 233 -5.47 -18.54 8.53
N LEU A 234 -4.89 -19.66 9.01
CA LEU A 234 -5.02 -20.10 10.40
C LEU A 234 -3.87 -19.62 11.30
N LEU A 235 -2.65 -19.61 10.79
CA LEU A 235 -1.45 -19.33 11.58
C LEU A 235 -0.84 -17.97 11.31
N GLY A 236 -1.33 -17.26 10.29
CA GLY A 236 -0.77 -15.98 9.85
C GLY A 236 0.61 -16.09 9.19
N GLU A 237 1.01 -17.32 8.78
CA GLU A 237 2.32 -17.58 8.19
C GLU A 237 2.27 -17.29 6.69
N LYS A 238 2.78 -16.11 6.29
CA LYS A 238 2.70 -15.62 4.92
C LYS A 238 3.88 -16.07 4.04
N ASN A 239 4.96 -16.53 4.67
CA ASN A 239 6.17 -16.90 3.94
C ASN A 239 6.03 -18.25 3.21
N LEU A 240 5.09 -19.10 3.66
CA LEU A 240 4.75 -20.36 3.01
C LEU A 240 3.73 -20.21 1.87
N LEU A 241 3.22 -18.99 1.68
CA LEU A 241 2.21 -18.73 0.64
C LEU A 241 2.90 -18.59 -0.72
N ASP A 242 2.49 -19.42 -1.66
CA ASP A 242 2.91 -19.35 -3.05
C ASP A 242 2.65 -17.95 -3.65
N ALA A 243 3.64 -17.41 -4.39
CA ALA A 243 3.60 -16.05 -4.93
C ALA A 243 2.49 -15.88 -5.99
N GLU A 244 2.26 -16.89 -6.82
CA GLU A 244 1.20 -16.87 -7.85
C GLU A 244 -0.17 -16.88 -7.18
N VAL A 245 -0.39 -17.74 -6.18
CA VAL A 245 -1.64 -17.80 -5.41
C VAL A 245 -1.90 -16.48 -4.70
N LYS A 246 -0.89 -15.87 -4.12
CA LYS A 246 -0.99 -14.54 -3.50
C LYS A 246 -1.42 -13.48 -4.50
N GLN A 247 -0.81 -13.47 -5.69
CA GLN A 247 -1.15 -12.52 -6.76
C GLN A 247 -2.57 -12.78 -7.28
N LEU A 248 -2.94 -14.03 -7.49
CA LEU A 248 -4.27 -14.44 -7.92
C LEU A 248 -5.36 -13.95 -6.95
N TYR A 249 -5.18 -14.17 -5.65
CA TYR A 249 -6.14 -13.71 -4.63
C TYR A 249 -6.18 -12.19 -4.52
N ARG A 250 -5.06 -11.51 -4.80
CA ARG A 250 -5.01 -10.04 -4.86
C ARG A 250 -5.83 -9.52 -6.04
N THR A 251 -5.61 -10.04 -7.24
CA THR A 251 -6.33 -9.65 -8.45
C THR A 251 -7.82 -9.94 -8.33
N ALA A 252 -8.19 -11.06 -7.71
CA ALA A 252 -9.57 -11.43 -7.43
C ALA A 252 -10.22 -10.60 -6.29
N GLY A 253 -9.43 -9.85 -5.48
CA GLY A 253 -9.92 -9.03 -4.38
C GLY A 253 -10.33 -9.79 -3.12
N ILE A 254 -9.84 -11.01 -2.95
CA ILE A 254 -10.11 -11.85 -1.77
C ILE A 254 -8.91 -12.00 -0.83
N SER A 255 -7.81 -11.24 -1.05
CA SER A 255 -6.60 -11.29 -0.21
C SER A 255 -6.86 -11.09 1.30
N HIS A 256 -7.96 -10.44 1.67
CA HIS A 256 -8.33 -10.23 3.08
C HIS A 256 -8.67 -11.55 3.81
N ILE A 257 -8.93 -12.65 3.09
CA ILE A 257 -9.15 -13.98 3.66
C ILE A 257 -7.82 -14.58 4.14
N LEU A 258 -6.72 -14.24 3.49
CA LEU A 258 -5.38 -14.65 3.86
C LEU A 258 -4.91 -13.96 5.16
N ALA A 259 -5.49 -12.83 5.51
CA ALA A 259 -5.18 -12.16 6.76
C ALA A 259 -6.09 -12.64 7.88
N ILE A 260 -5.55 -12.85 9.06
CA ILE A 260 -6.38 -13.17 10.24
C ILE A 260 -7.30 -11.99 10.52
N SER A 261 -8.57 -12.20 10.28
CA SER A 261 -9.62 -11.18 10.34
C SER A 261 -10.50 -11.31 11.56
N GLY A 262 -11.35 -10.30 11.80
CA GLY A 262 -12.39 -10.39 12.82
C GLY A 262 -13.35 -11.57 12.66
N LEU A 263 -13.56 -12.04 11.43
CA LEU A 263 -14.36 -13.22 11.15
C LEU A 263 -13.69 -14.50 11.69
N HIS A 264 -12.38 -14.67 11.46
CA HIS A 264 -11.60 -15.79 11.99
C HIS A 264 -11.70 -15.85 13.52
N ILE A 265 -11.42 -14.74 14.19
CA ILE A 265 -11.48 -14.61 15.65
C ILE A 265 -12.91 -14.89 16.16
N ALA A 266 -13.93 -14.36 15.49
CA ALA A 266 -15.31 -14.58 15.89
C ALA A 266 -15.74 -16.03 15.71
N VAL A 267 -15.41 -16.67 14.58
CA VAL A 267 -15.75 -18.07 14.31
C VAL A 267 -15.06 -18.99 15.30
N ILE A 268 -13.75 -18.87 15.47
CA ILE A 268 -12.96 -19.73 16.38
C ILE A 268 -13.38 -19.49 17.83
N GLY A 269 -13.36 -18.23 18.29
CA GLY A 269 -13.62 -17.89 19.69
C GLY A 269 -15.04 -18.16 20.13
N MET A 270 -16.06 -17.81 19.30
CA MET A 270 -17.45 -18.07 19.64
C MET A 270 -17.81 -19.55 19.56
N THR A 271 -17.22 -20.32 18.64
CA THR A 271 -17.40 -21.76 18.57
C THR A 271 -16.83 -22.43 19.82
N LEU A 272 -15.61 -22.09 20.20
CA LEU A 272 -14.98 -22.57 21.44
C LEU A 272 -15.84 -22.21 22.67
N TYR A 273 -16.24 -20.95 22.81
CA TYR A 273 -17.09 -20.49 23.91
C TYR A 273 -18.40 -21.26 23.99
N ARG A 274 -19.08 -21.49 22.84
CA ARG A 274 -20.33 -22.25 22.79
C ARG A 274 -20.14 -23.72 23.11
N LEU A 275 -19.05 -24.35 22.68
CA LEU A 275 -18.71 -25.74 23.03
C LEU A 275 -18.48 -25.90 24.53
N LEU A 276 -17.70 -25.01 25.12
CA LEU A 276 -17.44 -24.99 26.57
C LEU A 276 -18.75 -24.78 27.38
N ARG A 277 -19.65 -23.94 26.88
CA ARG A 277 -20.97 -23.70 27.49
C ARG A 277 -21.90 -24.88 27.39
N LYS A 278 -21.79 -25.72 26.38
CA LYS A 278 -22.53 -26.97 26.24
C LYS A 278 -21.97 -28.07 27.15
N GLY A 279 -20.68 -28.01 27.44
CA GLY A 279 -20.03 -28.83 28.44
C GLY A 279 -20.35 -28.33 29.85
N SER A 280 -19.87 -29.00 30.86
CA SER A 280 -20.11 -28.68 32.31
C SER A 280 -19.38 -27.43 32.81
N PHE A 281 -18.74 -26.66 31.93
CA PHE A 281 -18.08 -25.41 32.30
C PHE A 281 -19.11 -24.31 32.57
N GLY A 282 -19.04 -23.73 33.77
CA GLY A 282 -19.91 -22.61 34.15
C GLY A 282 -19.72 -21.39 33.22
N PHE A 283 -20.60 -20.41 33.36
CA PHE A 283 -20.62 -19.20 32.54
C PHE A 283 -19.27 -18.46 32.56
N TRP A 284 -18.72 -18.17 33.72
CA TRP A 284 -17.44 -17.49 33.90
C TRP A 284 -16.25 -18.31 33.41
N GLY A 285 -16.23 -19.65 33.74
CA GLY A 285 -15.16 -20.54 33.30
C GLY A 285 -15.04 -20.60 31.79
N SER A 286 -16.17 -20.76 31.08
CA SER A 286 -16.21 -20.76 29.61
C SER A 286 -15.73 -19.44 29.01
N GLY A 287 -16.12 -18.30 29.61
CA GLY A 287 -15.71 -16.98 29.15
C GLY A 287 -14.21 -16.72 29.34
N ILE A 288 -13.69 -17.02 30.52
CA ILE A 288 -12.26 -16.85 30.87
C ILE A 288 -11.39 -17.76 29.98
N PHE A 289 -11.75 -19.05 29.86
CA PHE A 289 -10.99 -19.98 29.04
C PHE A 289 -10.96 -19.54 27.57
N ALA A 290 -12.12 -19.16 26.99
CA ALA A 290 -12.20 -18.69 25.60
C ALA A 290 -11.39 -17.40 25.41
N ALA A 291 -11.41 -16.46 26.37
CA ALA A 291 -10.61 -15.22 26.28
C ALA A 291 -9.11 -15.51 26.33
N VAL A 292 -8.67 -16.35 27.28
CA VAL A 292 -7.25 -16.74 27.39
C VAL A 292 -6.78 -17.46 26.14
N PHE A 293 -7.57 -18.42 25.65
CA PHE A 293 -7.26 -19.13 24.39
C PHE A 293 -7.11 -18.16 23.21
N MET A 294 -8.02 -17.19 23.06
CA MET A 294 -7.96 -16.23 21.97
C MET A 294 -6.80 -15.26 22.10
N ILE A 295 -6.36 -14.92 23.30
CA ILE A 295 -5.14 -14.13 23.53
C ILE A 295 -3.91 -14.94 23.12
N LEU A 296 -3.80 -16.21 23.55
CA LEU A 296 -2.70 -17.09 23.15
C LEU A 296 -2.67 -17.32 21.64
N TYR A 297 -3.83 -17.56 21.04
CA TYR A 297 -3.96 -17.68 19.58
C TYR A 297 -3.52 -16.40 18.86
N GLY A 298 -3.91 -15.22 19.35
CA GLY A 298 -3.46 -13.94 18.84
C GLY A 298 -1.94 -13.78 18.94
N MET A 299 -1.32 -14.20 20.05
CA MET A 299 0.14 -14.20 20.22
C MET A 299 0.83 -15.14 19.23
N MET A 300 0.31 -16.35 19.05
CA MET A 300 0.83 -17.33 18.08
C MET A 300 0.83 -16.77 16.66
N THR A 301 -0.19 -16.01 16.29
CA THR A 301 -0.39 -15.46 14.95
C THR A 301 0.25 -14.09 14.73
N GLY A 302 1.07 -13.60 15.66
CA GLY A 302 1.85 -12.37 15.56
C GLY A 302 1.13 -11.09 15.95
N MET A 303 -0.12 -11.15 16.47
CA MET A 303 -0.89 -10.04 17.07
C MET A 303 -0.87 -8.72 16.26
N GLY A 304 -1.00 -8.80 14.93
CA GLY A 304 -1.13 -7.60 14.08
C GLY A 304 -2.34 -6.73 14.45
N TYR A 305 -2.41 -5.49 13.99
CA TYR A 305 -3.46 -4.53 14.38
C TYR A 305 -4.88 -5.04 14.16
N SER A 306 -5.14 -5.77 13.06
CA SER A 306 -6.44 -6.40 12.80
C SER A 306 -6.76 -7.51 13.82
N SER A 307 -5.79 -8.38 14.11
CA SER A 307 -5.93 -9.48 15.09
C SER A 307 -6.07 -8.93 16.50
N PHE A 308 -5.26 -7.95 16.89
CA PHE A 308 -5.36 -7.30 18.20
C PHE A 308 -6.74 -6.66 18.42
N ARG A 309 -7.25 -5.93 17.40
CA ARG A 309 -8.59 -5.35 17.43
C ARG A 309 -9.65 -6.44 17.64
N ALA A 310 -9.58 -7.53 16.87
CA ALA A 310 -10.57 -8.57 16.90
C ALA A 310 -10.58 -9.34 18.25
N VAL A 311 -9.39 -9.69 18.78
CA VAL A 311 -9.24 -10.35 20.09
C VAL A 311 -9.72 -9.43 21.21
N SER A 312 -9.31 -8.15 21.20
CA SER A 312 -9.75 -7.18 22.23
C SER A 312 -11.26 -6.99 22.21
N MET A 313 -11.88 -6.81 21.04
CA MET A 313 -13.34 -6.68 20.93
C MET A 313 -14.06 -7.96 21.35
N PHE A 314 -13.51 -9.14 21.09
CA PHE A 314 -14.03 -10.43 21.57
C PHE A 314 -13.95 -10.53 23.10
N CYS A 315 -12.83 -10.16 23.70
CA CYS A 315 -12.70 -10.12 25.18
C CYS A 315 -13.69 -9.14 25.82
N ILE A 316 -13.89 -7.95 25.24
CA ILE A 316 -14.87 -6.97 25.70
C ILE A 316 -16.30 -7.51 25.57
N LEU A 317 -16.61 -8.26 24.51
CA LEU A 317 -17.89 -8.91 24.33
C LEU A 317 -18.17 -9.92 25.46
N LEU A 318 -17.21 -10.80 25.75
CA LEU A 318 -17.33 -11.78 26.82
C LEU A 318 -17.43 -11.10 28.19
N LEU A 319 -16.64 -10.08 28.46
CA LEU A 319 -16.71 -9.30 29.70
C LEU A 319 -18.07 -8.60 29.82
N GLY A 320 -18.58 -7.99 28.76
CA GLY A 320 -19.90 -7.37 28.73
C GLY A 320 -21.02 -8.37 29.10
N GLN A 321 -20.95 -9.56 28.51
CA GLN A 321 -21.88 -10.65 28.88
C GLN A 321 -21.74 -11.10 30.31
N ALA A 322 -20.50 -11.19 30.82
CA ALA A 322 -20.22 -11.62 32.20
C ALA A 322 -20.73 -10.62 33.23
N VAL A 323 -20.67 -9.31 32.96
CA VAL A 323 -21.14 -8.24 33.84
C VAL A 323 -22.63 -7.90 33.60
N GLY A 324 -23.32 -8.61 32.69
CA GLY A 324 -24.72 -8.36 32.36
C GLY A 324 -24.96 -7.04 31.62
N ARG A 325 -23.96 -6.49 30.94
CA ARG A 325 -24.02 -5.26 30.15
C ARG A 325 -24.19 -5.54 28.68
N SER A 326 -24.95 -4.72 27.98
CA SER A 326 -25.09 -4.79 26.53
C SER A 326 -23.78 -4.41 25.85
N TYR A 327 -23.34 -5.22 24.87
CA TYR A 327 -22.17 -4.95 24.04
C TYR A 327 -22.49 -3.91 22.94
N ASP A 328 -21.73 -2.84 22.87
CA ASP A 328 -21.77 -1.89 21.74
C ASP A 328 -20.46 -1.98 20.95
N SER A 329 -20.56 -2.52 19.72
CA SER A 329 -19.39 -2.77 18.86
C SER A 329 -18.60 -1.52 18.53
N LEU A 330 -19.25 -0.36 18.32
CA LEU A 330 -18.56 0.89 17.99
C LEU A 330 -17.82 1.46 19.20
N ASN A 331 -18.40 1.31 20.40
CA ASN A 331 -17.71 1.75 21.62
C ASN A 331 -16.51 0.85 21.95
N ALA A 332 -16.65 -0.48 21.77
CA ALA A 332 -15.54 -1.42 21.91
C ALA A 332 -14.44 -1.17 20.87
N MET A 333 -14.81 -0.84 19.64
CA MET A 333 -13.88 -0.45 18.59
C MET A 333 -13.11 0.83 18.95
N GLY A 334 -13.80 1.86 19.49
CA GLY A 334 -13.16 3.10 19.94
C GLY A 334 -12.16 2.85 21.08
N PHE A 335 -12.54 2.03 22.07
CA PHE A 335 -11.62 1.63 23.14
C PHE A 335 -10.38 0.91 22.62
N THR A 336 -10.57 -0.05 21.71
CA THR A 336 -9.45 -0.78 21.10
C THR A 336 -8.55 0.12 20.26
N ALA A 337 -9.12 1.10 19.53
CA ALA A 337 -8.34 2.10 18.82
C ALA A 337 -7.46 2.91 19.77
N LEU A 338 -8.01 3.37 20.89
CA LEU A 338 -7.23 4.09 21.91
C LEU A 338 -6.08 3.25 22.45
N LEU A 339 -6.29 1.97 22.73
CA LEU A 339 -5.22 1.08 23.20
C LEU A 339 -4.08 0.93 22.18
N ILE A 340 -4.43 0.73 20.91
CA ILE A 340 -3.42 0.61 19.83
C ILE A 340 -2.66 1.92 19.66
N LEU A 341 -3.37 3.04 19.53
CA LEU A 341 -2.78 4.35 19.26
C LEU A 341 -2.02 4.92 20.47
N TRP A 342 -2.38 4.52 21.69
CA TRP A 342 -1.59 4.83 22.88
C TRP A 342 -0.25 4.10 22.87
N LYS A 343 -0.22 2.84 22.46
CA LYS A 343 1.03 2.09 22.33
C LYS A 343 1.87 2.59 21.16
N GLN A 344 1.24 2.87 20.01
CA GLN A 344 1.89 3.27 18.76
C GLN A 344 1.02 4.27 18.00
N PRO A 345 1.27 5.58 18.17
CA PRO A 345 0.45 6.61 17.50
C PRO A 345 0.54 6.55 15.97
N PHE A 346 1.68 6.17 15.40
CA PHE A 346 1.85 6.04 13.95
C PHE A 346 1.10 4.85 13.34
N ALA A 347 0.56 3.92 14.13
CA ALA A 347 -0.32 2.85 13.66
C ALA A 347 -1.55 3.40 12.89
N LEU A 348 -1.93 4.65 13.14
CA LEU A 348 -2.97 5.35 12.39
C LEU A 348 -2.72 5.37 10.88
N TYR A 349 -1.46 5.34 10.45
CA TYR A 349 -1.03 5.39 9.05
C TYR A 349 -0.75 4.00 8.46
N ASP A 350 -0.97 2.92 9.21
CA ASP A 350 -0.89 1.55 8.68
C ASP A 350 -2.17 1.19 7.91
N ALA A 351 -2.01 0.70 6.68
CA ALA A 351 -3.13 0.30 5.82
C ALA A 351 -4.02 -0.77 6.48
N GLY A 352 -3.40 -1.73 7.19
CA GLY A 352 -4.12 -2.79 7.88
C GLY A 352 -4.96 -2.27 9.05
N PHE A 353 -4.45 -1.27 9.80
CA PHE A 353 -5.22 -0.57 10.81
C PHE A 353 -6.43 0.12 10.17
N GLN A 354 -6.20 0.98 9.16
CA GLN A 354 -7.26 1.77 8.53
C GLN A 354 -8.34 0.88 7.91
N LEU A 355 -7.96 -0.08 7.06
CA LEU A 355 -8.91 -0.98 6.40
C LEU A 355 -9.71 -1.81 7.42
N SER A 356 -9.06 -2.28 8.47
CA SER A 356 -9.69 -3.08 9.51
C SER A 356 -10.73 -2.29 10.31
N PHE A 357 -10.44 -1.05 10.70
CA PHE A 357 -11.37 -0.20 11.47
C PHE A 357 -12.50 0.35 10.61
N ILE A 358 -12.20 0.77 9.37
CA ILE A 358 -13.22 1.26 8.43
C ILE A 358 -14.19 0.14 8.04
N ALA A 359 -13.72 -1.11 7.89
CA ALA A 359 -14.59 -2.25 7.61
C ALA A 359 -15.62 -2.47 8.75
N VAL A 360 -15.20 -2.36 10.01
CA VAL A 360 -16.15 -2.47 11.16
C VAL A 360 -17.16 -1.34 11.15
N LEU A 361 -16.71 -0.09 10.87
CA LEU A 361 -17.63 1.04 10.69
C LEU A 361 -18.65 0.76 9.58
N GLY A 362 -18.20 0.25 8.44
CA GLY A 362 -19.05 -0.11 7.31
C GLY A 362 -20.12 -1.14 7.70
N VAL A 363 -19.72 -2.23 8.36
CA VAL A 363 -20.65 -3.28 8.76
C VAL A 363 -21.60 -2.82 9.86
N VAL A 364 -21.08 -2.20 10.92
CA VAL A 364 -21.88 -1.91 12.12
C VAL A 364 -22.76 -0.68 11.97
N TRP A 365 -22.31 0.33 11.24
CA TRP A 365 -23.05 1.58 11.06
C TRP A 365 -23.80 1.59 9.74
N ALA A 366 -23.10 1.53 8.63
CA ALA A 366 -23.72 1.61 7.29
C ALA A 366 -24.55 0.37 6.96
N GLY A 367 -24.08 -0.83 7.31
CA GLY A 367 -24.79 -2.08 7.11
C GLY A 367 -26.14 -2.11 7.86
N LYS A 368 -26.21 -1.60 9.10
CA LYS A 368 -27.49 -1.52 9.85
C LYS A 368 -28.51 -0.60 9.16
N ILE A 369 -28.07 0.51 8.55
CA ILE A 369 -28.96 1.40 7.82
C ILE A 369 -29.55 0.67 6.62
N VAL A 370 -28.72 -0.01 5.84
CA VAL A 370 -29.14 -0.79 4.66
C VAL A 370 -30.05 -1.95 5.07
N GLN A 371 -29.70 -2.69 6.12
CA GLN A 371 -30.54 -3.77 6.64
C GLN A 371 -31.92 -3.26 7.07
N SER A 372 -31.97 -2.08 7.66
CA SER A 372 -33.22 -1.44 8.05
C SER A 372 -34.05 -0.98 6.84
N ALA A 373 -33.39 -0.59 5.73
CA ALA A 373 -34.08 -0.16 4.50
C ALA A 373 -34.64 -1.35 3.71
N TYR A 374 -33.95 -2.48 3.68
CA TYR A 374 -34.31 -3.66 2.87
C TYR A 374 -34.90 -4.84 3.68
N GLN A 375 -35.57 -4.60 4.79
CA GLN A 375 -36.05 -5.63 5.73
C GLN A 375 -36.86 -6.76 5.11
N ARG A 376 -37.56 -6.50 3.99
CA ARG A 376 -38.45 -7.47 3.32
C ARG A 376 -37.78 -8.36 2.28
N HIS A 377 -36.57 -8.03 1.89
CA HIS A 377 -35.84 -8.70 0.81
C HIS A 377 -34.46 -9.17 1.30
N ALA A 378 -34.41 -10.39 1.86
CA ALA A 378 -33.19 -10.92 2.46
C ALA A 378 -31.98 -10.94 1.49
N VAL A 379 -32.22 -11.19 0.21
CA VAL A 379 -31.17 -11.18 -0.82
C VAL A 379 -30.66 -9.76 -1.06
N LEU A 380 -31.56 -8.79 -1.26
CA LEU A 380 -31.19 -7.36 -1.45
C LEU A 380 -30.51 -6.79 -0.20
N GLN A 381 -30.89 -7.25 0.99
CA GLN A 381 -30.25 -6.86 2.24
C GLN A 381 -28.79 -7.30 2.29
N LYS A 382 -28.48 -8.55 1.89
CA LYS A 382 -27.10 -9.06 1.84
C LYS A 382 -26.28 -8.34 0.76
N ILE A 383 -26.81 -8.24 -0.46
CA ILE A 383 -26.16 -7.54 -1.58
C ILE A 383 -25.92 -6.06 -1.24
N GLY A 384 -26.95 -5.36 -0.74
CA GLY A 384 -26.84 -3.95 -0.38
C GLY A 384 -25.85 -3.72 0.77
N THR A 385 -25.80 -4.63 1.77
CA THR A 385 -24.81 -4.53 2.84
C THR A 385 -23.39 -4.72 2.31
N GLY A 386 -23.15 -5.69 1.42
CA GLY A 386 -21.87 -5.90 0.76
C GLY A 386 -21.47 -4.71 -0.10
N PHE A 387 -22.41 -4.16 -0.87
CA PHE A 387 -22.18 -2.99 -1.72
C PHE A 387 -21.77 -1.75 -0.90
N VAL A 388 -22.51 -1.44 0.16
CA VAL A 388 -22.17 -0.30 1.03
C VAL A 388 -20.86 -0.52 1.77
N LEU A 389 -20.56 -1.76 2.19
CA LEU A 389 -19.26 -2.08 2.77
C LEU A 389 -18.13 -1.81 1.77
N GLN A 390 -18.31 -2.20 0.51
CA GLN A 390 -17.35 -1.92 -0.55
C GLN A 390 -17.19 -0.40 -0.75
N LEU A 391 -18.28 0.37 -0.82
CA LEU A 391 -18.22 1.84 -0.93
C LEU A 391 -17.45 2.47 0.25
N VAL A 392 -17.59 1.96 1.46
CA VAL A 392 -16.88 2.48 2.64
C VAL A 392 -15.38 2.18 2.60
N ILE A 393 -14.98 1.01 2.10
CA ILE A 393 -13.58 0.57 2.08
C ILE A 393 -12.83 1.14 0.87
N LEU A 394 -13.52 1.35 -0.24
CA LEU A 394 -12.95 1.64 -1.55
C LEU A 394 -11.96 2.82 -1.61
N PRO A 395 -12.24 4.00 -1.01
CA PRO A 395 -11.28 5.11 -1.08
C PRO A 395 -9.94 4.81 -0.41
N VAL A 396 -9.95 4.03 0.67
CA VAL A 396 -8.73 3.63 1.36
C VAL A 396 -7.97 2.57 0.54
N THR A 397 -8.70 1.63 -0.08
CA THR A 397 -8.09 0.66 -0.99
C THR A 397 -7.42 1.37 -2.18
N ALA A 398 -8.11 2.31 -2.83
CA ALA A 398 -7.56 3.09 -3.93
C ALA A 398 -6.36 3.94 -3.51
N TRP A 399 -6.35 4.47 -2.28
CA TRP A 399 -5.23 5.26 -1.74
C TRP A 399 -3.93 4.45 -1.58
N TYR A 400 -4.05 3.17 -1.13
CA TYR A 400 -2.87 2.34 -0.85
C TYR A 400 -2.46 1.42 -2.00
N PHE A 401 -3.41 0.96 -2.82
CA PHE A 401 -3.16 -0.06 -3.84
C PHE A 401 -3.32 0.46 -5.27
N TYR A 402 -3.95 1.64 -5.48
CA TYR A 402 -4.16 2.29 -6.78
C TYR A 402 -4.99 1.49 -7.76
N GLU A 403 -5.52 0.35 -7.36
CA GLU A 403 -6.26 -0.60 -8.17
C GLU A 403 -7.45 -1.18 -7.41
N ILE A 404 -8.48 -1.57 -8.14
CA ILE A 404 -9.70 -2.14 -7.57
C ILE A 404 -10.10 -3.38 -8.35
N PRO A 405 -10.24 -4.52 -7.67
CA PRO A 405 -10.78 -5.73 -8.28
C PRO A 405 -12.31 -5.58 -8.47
N VAL A 406 -12.75 -5.52 -9.73
CA VAL A 406 -14.14 -5.22 -10.09
C VAL A 406 -15.09 -6.34 -9.62
N TYR A 407 -14.67 -7.58 -9.73
CA TYR A 407 -15.49 -8.75 -9.38
C TYR A 407 -15.42 -9.15 -7.90
N ALA A 408 -14.65 -8.43 -7.08
CA ALA A 408 -14.44 -8.76 -5.67
C ALA A 408 -15.74 -8.91 -4.87
N MET A 409 -16.75 -8.08 -5.15
CA MET A 409 -18.04 -8.14 -4.45
C MET A 409 -18.76 -9.47 -4.71
N LEU A 410 -18.77 -9.93 -5.97
CA LEU A 410 -19.39 -11.21 -6.35
C LEU A 410 -18.61 -12.39 -5.78
N LEU A 411 -17.27 -12.33 -5.87
CA LEU A 411 -16.40 -13.37 -5.34
C LEU A 411 -16.54 -13.49 -3.82
N ASN A 412 -16.62 -12.40 -3.11
CA ASN A 412 -16.82 -12.40 -1.66
C ASN A 412 -18.17 -13.03 -1.26
N LEU A 413 -19.21 -12.83 -2.05
CA LEU A 413 -20.50 -13.47 -1.81
C LEU A 413 -20.41 -15.00 -1.95
N LEU A 414 -19.57 -15.51 -2.86
CA LEU A 414 -19.36 -16.94 -3.09
C LEU A 414 -18.39 -17.55 -2.06
N VAL A 415 -17.32 -16.83 -1.69
CA VAL A 415 -16.20 -17.37 -0.92
C VAL A 415 -16.45 -17.28 0.60
N LEU A 416 -16.97 -16.16 1.12
CA LEU A 416 -17.11 -15.94 2.57
C LEU A 416 -17.99 -16.99 3.30
N PRO A 417 -19.05 -17.55 2.72
CA PRO A 417 -19.86 -18.56 3.40
C PRO A 417 -19.08 -19.82 3.80
N PHE A 418 -18.05 -20.18 3.03
CA PHE A 418 -17.28 -21.41 3.22
C PHE A 418 -16.06 -21.24 4.12
N VAL A 419 -15.64 -20.01 4.42
CA VAL A 419 -14.48 -19.73 5.29
C VAL A 419 -14.61 -20.42 6.64
N GLY A 420 -15.81 -20.43 7.24
CA GLY A 420 -16.05 -21.11 8.51
C GLY A 420 -15.80 -22.63 8.46
N ILE A 421 -16.10 -23.28 7.33
CA ILE A 421 -15.87 -24.72 7.12
C ILE A 421 -14.38 -24.97 6.99
N VAL A 422 -13.66 -24.15 6.20
CA VAL A 422 -12.20 -24.24 6.04
C VAL A 422 -11.51 -24.10 7.40
N LEU A 423 -11.91 -23.10 8.21
CA LEU A 423 -11.32 -22.90 9.53
C LEU A 423 -11.58 -24.08 10.47
N ALA A 424 -12.81 -24.59 10.51
CA ALA A 424 -13.18 -25.72 11.39
C ALA A 424 -12.46 -27.01 11.00
N SER A 425 -12.50 -27.37 9.71
CA SER A 425 -11.81 -28.52 9.14
C SER A 425 -10.29 -28.39 9.30
N GLY A 426 -9.73 -27.20 9.01
CA GLY A 426 -8.31 -26.94 9.18
C GLY A 426 -7.83 -27.11 10.62
N ILE A 427 -8.54 -26.56 11.60
CA ILE A 427 -8.19 -26.72 13.02
C ILE A 427 -8.30 -28.21 13.42
N ALA A 428 -9.39 -28.88 13.07
CA ALA A 428 -9.57 -30.29 13.43
C ALA A 428 -8.50 -31.18 12.78
N GLY A 429 -8.22 -30.98 11.49
CA GLY A 429 -7.19 -31.72 10.75
C GLY A 429 -5.79 -31.45 11.25
N GLY A 430 -5.47 -30.19 11.57
CA GLY A 430 -4.17 -29.83 12.16
C GLY A 430 -3.94 -30.47 13.52
N LEU A 431 -4.90 -30.39 14.41
CA LEU A 431 -4.81 -31.05 15.75
C LEU A 431 -4.70 -32.56 15.63
N LEU A 432 -5.47 -33.17 14.71
CA LEU A 432 -5.39 -34.61 14.44
C LEU A 432 -4.04 -35.00 13.86
N GLY A 433 -3.50 -34.23 12.90
CA GLY A 433 -2.21 -34.48 12.28
C GLY A 433 -1.02 -34.35 13.26
N CYS A 434 -1.19 -33.51 14.31
CA CYS A 434 -0.22 -33.47 15.42
C CYS A 434 -0.33 -34.69 16.36
N ALA A 435 -1.52 -35.27 16.47
CA ALA A 435 -1.76 -36.42 17.36
C ALA A 435 -1.39 -37.76 16.72
N VAL A 436 -1.56 -37.86 15.40
CA VAL A 436 -1.20 -39.04 14.60
C VAL A 436 -0.08 -38.65 13.59
N MET A 437 -0.04 -39.18 12.42
CA MET A 437 0.87 -38.71 11.37
C MET A 437 0.13 -37.81 10.37
N PRO A 438 0.74 -36.75 9.84
CA PRO A 438 0.10 -35.87 8.85
C PRO A 438 -0.42 -36.62 7.60
N GLN A 439 0.26 -37.69 7.19
CA GLN A 439 -0.10 -38.53 6.05
C GLN A 439 -1.18 -39.60 6.35
N ALA A 440 -1.69 -39.66 7.57
CA ALA A 440 -2.71 -40.62 7.91
C ALA A 440 -4.02 -40.36 7.13
N VAL A 441 -4.65 -41.39 6.63
CA VAL A 441 -5.90 -41.31 5.85
C VAL A 441 -6.98 -40.48 6.59
N LEU A 442 -7.04 -40.62 7.91
CA LEU A 442 -8.01 -39.91 8.74
C LEU A 442 -7.79 -38.40 8.70
N VAL A 443 -6.52 -37.94 8.66
CA VAL A 443 -6.17 -36.50 8.52
C VAL A 443 -6.66 -35.97 7.18
N HIS A 444 -6.42 -36.72 6.10
CA HIS A 444 -6.87 -36.32 4.75
C HIS A 444 -8.40 -36.28 4.66
N ILE A 445 -9.11 -37.22 5.29
CA ILE A 445 -10.60 -37.21 5.36
C ILE A 445 -11.08 -35.95 6.06
N VAL A 446 -10.46 -35.56 7.21
CA VAL A 446 -10.85 -34.36 7.95
C VAL A 446 -10.49 -33.08 7.20
N LEU A 447 -9.40 -33.08 6.43
CA LEU A 447 -8.96 -31.94 5.63
C LEU A 447 -9.60 -31.90 4.23
N LEU A 448 -10.33 -32.91 3.81
CA LEU A 448 -10.99 -32.95 2.50
C LEU A 448 -11.86 -31.71 2.20
N PRO A 449 -12.64 -31.17 3.16
CA PRO A 449 -13.37 -29.92 2.93
C PRO A 449 -12.42 -28.74 2.64
N CYS A 450 -11.25 -28.66 3.31
CA CYS A 450 -10.24 -27.63 2.99
C CYS A 450 -9.75 -27.78 1.56
N HIS A 451 -9.33 -28.97 1.15
CA HIS A 451 -8.86 -29.26 -0.20
C HIS A 451 -9.89 -28.83 -1.26
N VAL A 452 -11.12 -29.32 -1.16
CA VAL A 452 -12.17 -29.01 -2.15
C VAL A 452 -12.49 -27.53 -2.22
N ILE A 453 -12.58 -26.85 -1.07
CA ILE A 453 -12.96 -25.43 -1.03
C ILE A 453 -11.79 -24.56 -1.51
N LEU A 454 -10.54 -24.83 -1.09
CA LEU A 454 -9.38 -24.05 -1.48
C LEU A 454 -9.06 -24.20 -2.97
N SER A 455 -9.12 -25.44 -3.51
CA SER A 455 -9.04 -25.66 -4.97
C SER A 455 -10.17 -24.95 -5.71
N GLY A 456 -11.39 -24.95 -5.14
CA GLY A 456 -12.52 -24.21 -5.69
C GLY A 456 -12.27 -22.69 -5.71
N TYR A 457 -11.69 -22.13 -4.66
CA TYR A 457 -11.31 -20.71 -4.60
C TYR A 457 -10.29 -20.37 -5.68
N GLU A 458 -9.26 -21.19 -5.84
CA GLU A 458 -8.23 -20.97 -6.85
C GLU A 458 -8.84 -20.95 -8.26
N LYS A 459 -9.69 -21.94 -8.61
CA LYS A 459 -10.38 -22.00 -9.91
C LYS A 459 -11.28 -20.80 -10.16
N ILE A 460 -12.08 -20.39 -9.17
CA ILE A 460 -12.99 -19.25 -9.29
C ILE A 460 -12.16 -17.95 -9.46
N CYS A 461 -11.05 -17.79 -8.74
CA CYS A 461 -10.17 -16.65 -8.87
C CYS A 461 -9.48 -16.61 -10.25
N THR A 462 -9.03 -17.75 -10.76
CA THR A 462 -8.43 -17.86 -12.11
C THR A 462 -9.44 -17.45 -13.19
N ILE A 463 -10.67 -17.95 -13.11
CA ILE A 463 -11.73 -17.53 -14.03
C ILE A 463 -11.99 -16.03 -13.93
N ALA A 464 -12.13 -15.50 -12.71
CA ALA A 464 -12.42 -14.08 -12.49
C ALA A 464 -11.28 -13.15 -12.94
N SER A 465 -10.04 -13.58 -12.78
CA SER A 465 -8.86 -12.83 -13.24
C SER A 465 -8.74 -12.79 -14.77
N GLY A 466 -9.26 -13.79 -15.47
CA GLY A 466 -9.32 -13.84 -16.94
C GLY A 466 -10.48 -13.04 -17.55
N LEU A 467 -11.43 -12.53 -16.73
CA LEU A 467 -12.52 -11.71 -17.24
C LEU A 467 -12.05 -10.29 -17.65
N PRO A 468 -12.72 -9.66 -18.64
CA PRO A 468 -12.41 -8.29 -19.03
C PRO A 468 -12.49 -7.34 -17.84
N HIS A 469 -11.51 -6.42 -17.74
CA HIS A 469 -11.45 -5.42 -16.67
C HIS A 469 -11.49 -6.01 -15.25
N ALA A 470 -10.93 -7.20 -15.04
CA ALA A 470 -10.87 -7.84 -13.71
C ALA A 470 -10.22 -6.92 -12.66
N LEU A 471 -9.21 -6.16 -13.06
CA LEU A 471 -8.53 -5.18 -12.24
C LEU A 471 -8.64 -3.80 -12.89
N LEU A 472 -9.18 -2.83 -12.18
CA LEU A 472 -9.28 -1.44 -12.62
C LEU A 472 -8.20 -0.61 -11.93
N ILE A 473 -7.26 -0.06 -12.68
CA ILE A 473 -6.28 0.90 -12.18
C ILE A 473 -6.98 2.26 -12.05
N THR A 474 -7.02 2.78 -10.83
CA THR A 474 -7.82 3.97 -10.49
C THR A 474 -6.97 5.21 -10.23
N GLY A 475 -5.67 5.02 -10.11
CA GLY A 475 -4.78 6.05 -9.60
C GLY A 475 -4.97 6.31 -8.10
N LYS A 476 -4.16 7.19 -7.57
CA LYS A 476 -4.23 7.66 -6.18
C LYS A 476 -5.22 8.83 -6.09
N PRO A 477 -6.39 8.65 -5.47
CA PRO A 477 -7.34 9.76 -5.32
C PRO A 477 -6.76 10.82 -4.39
N SER A 478 -6.99 12.12 -4.68
CA SER A 478 -6.54 13.19 -3.80
C SER A 478 -7.27 13.17 -2.45
N ALA A 479 -6.61 13.65 -1.39
CA ALA A 479 -7.22 13.73 -0.06
C ALA A 479 -8.53 14.54 -0.06
N VAL A 480 -8.61 15.58 -0.89
CA VAL A 480 -9.85 16.38 -1.07
C VAL A 480 -10.97 15.53 -1.65
N LYS A 481 -10.70 14.75 -2.71
CA LYS A 481 -11.70 13.85 -3.29
C LYS A 481 -12.20 12.82 -2.28
N ILE A 482 -11.30 12.21 -1.50
CA ILE A 482 -11.66 11.25 -0.46
C ILE A 482 -12.55 11.91 0.60
N THR A 483 -12.19 13.13 1.04
CA THR A 483 -12.98 13.86 2.04
C THR A 483 -14.40 14.17 1.52
N VAL A 484 -14.50 14.72 0.31
CA VAL A 484 -15.80 15.00 -0.32
C VAL A 484 -16.60 13.73 -0.52
N TYR A 485 -15.96 12.65 -0.96
CA TYR A 485 -16.60 11.34 -1.12
C TYR A 485 -17.22 10.84 0.20
N TYR A 486 -16.47 10.84 1.31
CA TYR A 486 -17.01 10.40 2.59
C TYR A 486 -18.09 11.32 3.14
N LEU A 487 -18.03 12.62 2.88
CA LEU A 487 -19.11 13.55 3.22
C LEU A 487 -20.39 13.22 2.44
N LEU A 488 -20.28 13.01 1.14
CA LEU A 488 -21.41 12.65 0.29
C LEU A 488 -22.00 11.28 0.68
N LEU A 489 -21.16 10.30 0.95
CA LEU A 489 -21.58 8.99 1.45
C LEU A 489 -22.31 9.10 2.79
N ALA A 490 -21.80 9.90 3.73
CA ALA A 490 -22.43 10.12 5.02
C ALA A 490 -23.79 10.80 4.88
N VAL A 491 -23.90 11.81 4.02
CA VAL A 491 -25.19 12.49 3.71
C VAL A 491 -26.17 11.50 3.07
N GLY A 492 -25.74 10.71 2.11
CA GLY A 492 -26.59 9.69 1.48
C GLY A 492 -27.13 8.66 2.48
N LEU A 493 -26.26 8.13 3.36
CA LEU A 493 -26.65 7.19 4.41
C LEU A 493 -27.57 7.86 5.45
N PHE A 494 -27.34 9.11 5.78
CA PHE A 494 -28.22 9.87 6.68
C PHE A 494 -29.62 10.04 6.08
N LEU A 495 -29.71 10.46 4.81
CA LEU A 495 -30.99 10.59 4.10
C LEU A 495 -31.73 9.26 4.02
N LEU A 496 -31.04 8.17 3.68
CA LEU A 496 -31.59 6.82 3.65
C LEU A 496 -32.15 6.43 5.02
N SER A 497 -31.39 6.68 6.09
CA SER A 497 -31.82 6.42 7.46
C SER A 497 -33.05 7.21 7.85
N HIS A 498 -33.11 8.50 7.48
CA HIS A 498 -34.23 9.39 7.77
C HIS A 498 -35.51 8.97 7.05
N VAL A 499 -35.40 8.66 5.75
CA VAL A 499 -36.55 8.19 4.96
C VAL A 499 -37.05 6.85 5.50
N THR A 500 -36.15 5.91 5.80
CA THR A 500 -36.53 4.60 6.37
C THR A 500 -37.24 4.76 7.72
N LYS A 501 -36.77 5.66 8.56
CA LYS A 501 -37.42 5.95 9.86
C LYS A 501 -38.82 6.50 9.67
N ARG A 502 -38.99 7.51 8.81
CA ARG A 502 -40.33 8.09 8.49
C ARG A 502 -41.28 7.05 7.93
N GLN A 503 -40.79 6.14 7.09
CA GLN A 503 -41.62 5.04 6.56
C GLN A 503 -42.13 4.11 7.66
N LYS A 504 -41.29 3.75 8.64
CA LYS A 504 -41.69 2.93 9.78
C LYS A 504 -42.76 3.63 10.62
N GLU A 505 -42.55 4.92 10.91
CA GLU A 505 -43.51 5.73 11.66
C GLU A 505 -44.86 5.82 10.94
N MET A 506 -44.86 6.05 9.61
CA MET A 506 -46.11 6.05 8.82
C MET A 506 -46.78 4.68 8.75
N GLN A 507 -46.02 3.60 8.71
CA GLN A 507 -46.59 2.23 8.75
C GLN A 507 -47.26 1.93 10.08
N GLN A 508 -46.64 2.30 11.20
CA GLN A 508 -47.22 2.12 12.54
C GLN A 508 -48.52 2.92 12.68
N MET A 509 -48.55 4.19 12.28
CA MET A 509 -49.76 5.04 12.31
C MET A 509 -50.86 4.47 11.39
N THR A 510 -50.54 3.80 10.30
CA THR A 510 -51.51 3.25 9.36
C THR A 510 -52.08 1.92 9.91
N GLU A 511 -51.29 1.12 10.60
CA GLU A 511 -51.73 -0.10 11.28
C GLU A 511 -52.62 0.23 12.49
N GLU A 512 -52.31 1.28 13.25
CA GLU A 512 -53.12 1.72 14.38
C GLU A 512 -54.48 2.32 13.95
N ASN A 513 -54.55 2.94 12.76
CA ASN A 513 -55.79 3.53 12.25
C ASN A 513 -56.70 2.61 11.40
N GLY A 514 -56.40 1.32 11.29
CA GLY A 514 -57.20 0.30 10.58
C GLY A 514 -57.45 0.57 9.08
N ARG A 515 -56.82 1.55 8.46
CA ARG A 515 -56.98 1.91 7.06
C ARG A 515 -55.93 1.19 6.19
N GLN A 516 -56.40 0.22 5.45
CA GLN A 516 -55.60 -0.39 4.36
C GLN A 516 -55.36 0.61 3.22
N LYS A 517 -54.50 1.60 3.42
CA LYS A 517 -54.07 2.48 2.34
C LYS A 517 -53.12 1.71 1.40
N ARG A 518 -53.49 1.68 0.10
CA ARG A 518 -52.69 1.16 -1.00
C ARG A 518 -51.20 1.49 -0.77
N ARG A 519 -50.39 0.48 -0.56
CA ARG A 519 -48.93 0.59 -0.44
C ARG A 519 -48.38 1.34 -1.66
N LYS A 520 -48.00 2.59 -1.53
CA LYS A 520 -47.09 3.21 -2.49
C LYS A 520 -45.76 2.44 -2.43
N SER A 521 -45.51 1.70 -3.46
CA SER A 521 -44.28 0.95 -3.62
C SER A 521 -43.13 1.95 -3.72
N TYR A 522 -42.25 1.98 -2.74
CA TYR A 522 -41.03 2.81 -2.78
C TYR A 522 -39.89 2.10 -3.55
N ARG A 523 -40.25 1.40 -4.65
CA ARG A 523 -39.27 0.78 -5.57
C ARG A 523 -38.16 1.76 -6.00
N GLY A 524 -38.46 3.06 -6.12
CA GLY A 524 -37.47 4.07 -6.46
C GLY A 524 -36.38 4.29 -5.42
N MET A 525 -36.62 4.02 -4.13
CA MET A 525 -35.62 4.21 -3.08
C MET A 525 -34.57 3.07 -3.06
N GLU A 526 -34.97 1.87 -3.45
CA GLU A 526 -34.08 0.71 -3.53
C GLU A 526 -32.99 0.96 -4.58
N TRP A 527 -33.35 1.55 -5.71
CA TRP A 527 -32.42 1.87 -6.78
C TRP A 527 -31.62 3.15 -6.52
N SER A 528 -32.13 4.05 -5.67
CA SER A 528 -31.42 5.31 -5.34
C SER A 528 -30.09 5.04 -4.62
N LEU A 529 -29.98 4.02 -3.77
CA LEU A 529 -28.73 3.65 -3.11
C LEU A 529 -27.66 3.23 -4.14
N PHE A 530 -28.06 2.40 -5.12
CA PHE A 530 -27.14 1.94 -6.16
C PHE A 530 -26.75 3.10 -7.09
N ALA A 531 -27.72 3.95 -7.48
CA ALA A 531 -27.46 5.10 -8.34
C ALA A 531 -26.54 6.12 -7.64
N CYS A 532 -26.78 6.44 -6.37
CA CYS A 532 -25.88 7.30 -5.57
C CYS A 532 -24.49 6.66 -5.41
N GLY A 533 -24.44 5.35 -5.14
CA GLY A 533 -23.18 4.62 -5.04
C GLY A 533 -22.39 4.67 -6.34
N LEU A 534 -23.04 4.47 -7.49
CA LEU A 534 -22.42 4.58 -8.80
C LEU A 534 -21.92 6.01 -9.07
N GLY A 535 -22.72 7.04 -8.72
CA GLY A 535 -22.31 8.44 -8.82
C GLY A 535 -21.07 8.75 -7.98
N LEU A 536 -21.00 8.20 -6.77
CA LEU A 536 -19.81 8.32 -5.90
C LEU A 536 -18.56 7.64 -6.50
N LEU A 537 -18.73 6.48 -7.14
CA LEU A 537 -17.64 5.79 -7.84
C LEU A 537 -17.13 6.63 -9.00
N VAL A 538 -18.03 7.12 -9.86
CA VAL A 538 -17.68 8.01 -10.98
C VAL A 538 -16.94 9.24 -10.46
N PHE A 539 -17.45 9.90 -9.42
CA PHE A 539 -16.80 11.07 -8.83
C PHE A 539 -15.39 10.77 -8.32
N LEU A 540 -15.22 9.64 -7.61
CA LEU A 540 -13.92 9.29 -7.02
C LEU A 540 -12.86 9.02 -8.10
N PHE A 541 -13.25 8.36 -9.19
CA PHE A 541 -12.34 7.88 -10.23
C PHE A 541 -12.32 8.73 -11.50
N THR A 542 -13.12 9.79 -11.59
CA THR A 542 -13.00 10.73 -12.71
C THR A 542 -11.60 11.34 -12.71
N PRO A 543 -10.80 11.14 -13.78
CA PRO A 543 -9.47 11.72 -13.85
C PRO A 543 -9.59 13.26 -13.88
N VAL A 544 -8.67 13.91 -13.19
CA VAL A 544 -8.47 15.35 -13.38
C VAL A 544 -7.63 15.51 -14.62
N SER A 545 -8.11 16.22 -15.64
CA SER A 545 -7.34 16.51 -16.83
C SER A 545 -5.98 17.09 -16.44
N GLN A 546 -4.94 16.37 -16.78
CA GLN A 546 -3.56 16.79 -16.57
C GLN A 546 -3.06 17.31 -17.92
N GLY A 547 -2.37 18.45 -17.91
CA GLY A 547 -1.60 18.89 -19.07
C GLY A 547 -0.31 18.07 -19.19
N MET A 548 0.55 18.43 -20.12
CA MET A 548 1.85 17.77 -20.33
C MET A 548 2.61 17.61 -18.99
N LYS A 549 3.03 16.37 -18.73
CA LYS A 549 3.80 15.97 -17.56
C LYS A 549 4.94 15.07 -18.00
N LEU A 550 6.17 15.51 -17.80
CA LEU A 550 7.37 14.71 -18.02
C LEU A 550 7.98 14.35 -16.67
N THR A 551 8.28 13.09 -16.47
CA THR A 551 8.80 12.59 -15.18
C THR A 551 9.98 11.67 -15.41
N VAL A 552 11.13 12.02 -14.83
CA VAL A 552 12.28 11.12 -14.70
C VAL A 552 12.18 10.41 -13.38
N LEU A 553 11.99 9.11 -13.41
CA LEU A 553 11.89 8.28 -12.21
C LEU A 553 13.28 8.05 -11.60
N ASP A 554 13.33 7.95 -10.29
CA ASP A 554 14.48 7.39 -9.61
C ASP A 554 14.41 5.86 -9.69
N VAL A 555 15.07 5.33 -10.71
CA VAL A 555 15.23 3.88 -10.89
C VAL A 555 16.53 3.35 -10.27
N GLY A 556 17.33 4.24 -9.68
CA GLY A 556 18.71 3.95 -9.24
C GLY A 556 19.70 4.22 -10.37
N GLN A 557 20.61 3.27 -10.65
CA GLN A 557 21.52 3.36 -11.77
C GLN A 557 20.82 2.80 -13.03
N GLY A 558 20.36 3.70 -13.89
CA GLY A 558 19.60 3.40 -15.09
C GLY A 558 18.63 4.52 -15.47
N ASP A 559 17.80 4.30 -16.46
CA ASP A 559 16.83 5.26 -16.97
C ASP A 559 15.40 4.73 -16.89
N GLY A 560 14.48 5.64 -16.62
CA GLY A 560 13.05 5.41 -16.67
C GLY A 560 12.31 6.74 -16.74
N ILE A 561 11.74 7.05 -17.91
CA ILE A 561 11.15 8.37 -18.17
C ILE A 561 9.72 8.17 -18.63
N TYR A 562 8.80 8.77 -17.91
CA TYR A 562 7.39 8.81 -18.24
C TYR A 562 6.99 10.18 -18.80
N LEU A 563 6.23 10.19 -19.89
CA LEU A 563 5.72 11.38 -20.53
C LEU A 563 4.23 11.24 -20.83
N HIS A 564 3.43 12.09 -20.19
CA HIS A 564 2.03 12.29 -20.52
C HIS A 564 1.90 13.51 -21.43
N THR A 565 1.34 13.33 -22.63
CA THR A 565 1.18 14.41 -23.60
C THR A 565 -0.08 15.22 -23.33
N ASP A 566 -0.16 16.46 -23.84
CA ASP A 566 -1.40 17.25 -23.77
C ASP A 566 -2.59 16.61 -24.52
N SER A 567 -2.29 15.70 -25.45
CA SER A 567 -3.28 14.94 -26.22
C SER A 567 -3.78 13.70 -25.50
N GLY A 568 -3.22 13.39 -24.32
CA GLY A 568 -3.64 12.29 -23.47
C GLY A 568 -2.98 10.95 -23.78
N TYR A 569 -1.87 10.93 -24.50
CA TYR A 569 -1.06 9.71 -24.72
C TYR A 569 -0.04 9.53 -23.61
N ASP A 570 0.12 8.30 -23.19
CA ASP A 570 1.07 7.86 -22.19
C ASP A 570 2.27 7.17 -22.84
N ILE A 571 3.45 7.76 -22.68
CA ILE A 571 4.69 7.34 -23.31
C ILE A 571 5.70 6.99 -22.22
N PHE A 572 6.47 5.93 -22.42
CA PHE A 572 7.57 5.58 -21.55
C PHE A 572 8.86 5.41 -22.37
N ILE A 573 9.98 5.85 -21.82
CA ILE A 573 11.29 5.74 -22.46
C ILE A 573 12.21 5.00 -21.48
N ASP A 574 12.79 3.90 -21.94
CA ASP A 574 13.62 2.97 -21.18
C ASP A 574 12.86 2.38 -19.99
N GLY A 575 13.52 1.92 -18.95
CA GLY A 575 12.91 1.38 -17.76
C GLY A 575 13.74 0.26 -17.14
N GLY A 576 14.97 0.57 -16.75
CA GLY A 576 15.86 -0.44 -16.18
C GLY A 576 16.70 0.07 -15.01
N SER A 577 17.44 -0.85 -14.39
CA SER A 577 18.37 -0.55 -13.30
C SER A 577 19.40 -1.66 -13.13
N THR A 578 20.66 -1.30 -12.83
CA THR A 578 21.69 -2.28 -12.47
C THR A 578 21.84 -2.49 -10.96
N ASN A 579 21.32 -1.62 -10.12
CA ASN A 579 21.51 -1.69 -8.66
C ASN A 579 20.21 -1.82 -7.85
N VAL A 580 19.06 -1.72 -8.52
CA VAL A 580 17.74 -1.90 -7.87
C VAL A 580 17.11 -3.19 -8.37
N GLN A 581 16.96 -4.16 -7.48
CA GLN A 581 16.27 -5.40 -7.82
C GLN A 581 14.77 -5.15 -8.04
N SER A 582 14.23 -5.79 -9.07
CA SER A 582 12.80 -5.73 -9.42
C SER A 582 12.29 -4.28 -9.54
N VAL A 583 13.03 -3.46 -10.31
CA VAL A 583 12.76 -2.04 -10.52
C VAL A 583 11.41 -1.80 -11.20
N GLY A 584 11.04 -2.65 -12.16
CA GLY A 584 9.74 -2.62 -12.83
C GLY A 584 8.60 -2.81 -11.84
N LYS A 585 8.68 -3.89 -11.06
CA LYS A 585 7.66 -4.29 -10.08
C LYS A 585 7.51 -3.31 -8.92
N TYR A 586 8.62 -2.77 -8.39
CA TYR A 586 8.59 -1.99 -7.13
C TYR A 586 8.76 -0.49 -7.33
N ARG A 587 9.22 -0.01 -8.50
CA ARG A 587 9.37 1.43 -8.77
C ARG A 587 8.52 1.92 -9.92
N ILE A 588 8.58 1.31 -11.11
CA ILE A 588 7.89 1.79 -12.32
C ILE A 588 6.40 1.50 -12.25
N LEU A 589 6.00 0.24 -12.07
CA LEU A 589 4.60 -0.18 -12.06
C LEU A 589 3.77 0.52 -10.97
N PRO A 590 4.24 0.68 -9.71
CA PRO A 590 3.52 1.46 -8.71
C PRO A 590 3.36 2.94 -9.08
N TYR A 591 4.36 3.54 -9.74
CA TYR A 591 4.26 4.91 -10.26
C TYR A 591 3.15 5.01 -11.32
N LEU A 592 3.16 4.15 -12.32
CA LEU A 592 2.14 4.13 -13.38
C LEU A 592 0.74 3.93 -12.79
N LYS A 593 0.57 2.95 -11.91
CA LYS A 593 -0.70 2.68 -11.23
C LYS A 593 -1.16 3.86 -10.36
N SER A 594 -0.26 4.52 -9.64
CA SER A 594 -0.61 5.67 -8.79
C SER A 594 -1.07 6.89 -9.59
N ASN A 595 -0.57 7.04 -10.83
CA ASN A 595 -1.00 8.07 -11.78
C ASN A 595 -2.26 7.67 -12.58
N GLY A 596 -2.79 6.47 -12.39
CA GLY A 596 -3.99 5.99 -13.09
C GLY A 596 -3.75 5.59 -14.54
N VAL A 597 -2.50 5.30 -14.89
CA VAL A 597 -2.13 4.86 -16.23
C VAL A 597 -2.49 3.39 -16.38
N ASN A 598 -3.42 3.08 -17.27
CA ASN A 598 -3.94 1.72 -17.47
C ASN A 598 -3.15 0.94 -18.51
N GLU A 599 -2.59 1.62 -19.48
CA GLU A 599 -1.72 1.07 -20.52
C GLU A 599 -0.74 2.16 -20.97
N ILE A 600 0.40 1.76 -21.53
CA ILE A 600 1.35 2.65 -22.20
C ILE A 600 1.08 2.57 -23.71
N ASP A 601 0.87 3.73 -24.34
CA ASP A 601 0.64 3.81 -25.78
C ASP A 601 1.91 3.49 -26.57
N TYR A 602 3.05 4.05 -26.14
CA TYR A 602 4.35 3.83 -26.77
C TYR A 602 5.44 3.66 -25.71
N TRP A 603 6.14 2.54 -25.76
CA TRP A 603 7.33 2.31 -24.95
C TRP A 603 8.55 2.31 -25.84
N PHE A 604 9.39 3.34 -25.72
CA PHE A 604 10.64 3.46 -26.45
C PHE A 604 11.78 2.81 -25.67
N VAL A 605 12.64 2.07 -26.36
CA VAL A 605 13.86 1.51 -25.80
C VAL A 605 15.03 2.10 -26.56
N SER A 606 15.93 2.77 -25.84
CA SER A 606 17.13 3.36 -26.43
C SER A 606 18.10 2.27 -26.89
N HIS A 607 18.41 1.30 -26.04
CA HIS A 607 19.23 0.12 -26.32
C HIS A 607 18.93 -1.00 -25.28
N THR A 608 19.51 -2.20 -25.47
CA THR A 608 19.12 -3.42 -24.73
C THR A 608 19.95 -3.72 -23.49
N ASP A 609 20.67 -2.75 -22.92
CA ASP A 609 21.35 -2.98 -21.65
C ASP A 609 20.38 -3.02 -20.47
N LEU A 610 20.71 -3.76 -19.40
CA LEU A 610 19.81 -4.05 -18.29
C LEU A 610 19.36 -2.79 -17.53
N ASP A 611 20.17 -1.74 -17.48
CA ASP A 611 19.81 -0.46 -16.87
C ASP A 611 18.79 0.34 -17.70
N HIS A 612 18.44 -0.15 -18.90
CA HIS A 612 17.38 0.43 -19.74
C HIS A 612 16.17 -0.49 -19.93
N ILE A 613 16.33 -1.83 -19.81
CA ILE A 613 15.22 -2.75 -20.10
C ILE A 613 14.81 -3.67 -18.94
N SER A 614 15.61 -3.83 -17.87
CA SER A 614 15.31 -4.84 -16.84
C SER A 614 13.91 -4.68 -16.22
N GLY A 615 13.50 -3.45 -15.97
CA GLY A 615 12.16 -3.16 -15.45
C GLY A 615 11.06 -3.36 -16.49
N LEU A 616 11.32 -3.12 -17.78
CA LEU A 616 10.37 -3.40 -18.86
C LEU A 616 10.07 -4.90 -18.96
N LEU A 617 11.10 -5.74 -18.87
CA LEU A 617 10.92 -7.20 -18.84
C LEU A 617 10.02 -7.63 -17.67
N GLU A 618 10.27 -7.10 -16.48
CA GLU A 618 9.46 -7.37 -15.30
C GLU A 618 7.99 -6.86 -15.43
N ILE A 619 7.78 -5.77 -16.15
CA ILE A 619 6.45 -5.21 -16.41
C ILE A 619 5.64 -6.12 -17.35
N PHE A 620 6.29 -6.74 -18.33
CA PHE A 620 5.68 -7.79 -19.14
C PHE A 620 5.32 -9.01 -18.28
N ASP A 621 6.23 -9.48 -17.41
CA ASP A 621 5.99 -10.60 -16.49
C ASP A 621 4.81 -10.32 -15.53
N GLU A 622 4.57 -9.06 -15.12
CA GLU A 622 3.42 -8.65 -14.31
C GLU A 622 2.12 -8.49 -15.14
N GLY A 623 2.17 -8.71 -16.47
CA GLY A 623 1.02 -8.65 -17.37
C GLY A 623 0.47 -7.24 -17.60
N TYR A 624 1.30 -6.20 -17.46
CA TYR A 624 0.89 -4.82 -17.68
C TYR A 624 0.84 -4.51 -19.18
N ARG A 625 -0.20 -3.77 -19.62
CA ARG A 625 -0.46 -3.53 -21.05
C ARG A 625 0.44 -2.46 -21.63
N ILE A 626 1.14 -2.81 -22.71
CA ILE A 626 1.91 -1.91 -23.56
C ILE A 626 1.37 -2.10 -24.98
N ARG A 627 0.94 -1.01 -25.62
CA ARG A 627 0.35 -1.07 -26.96
C ARG A 627 1.41 -1.22 -28.04
N ASN A 628 2.42 -0.35 -27.99
CA ASN A 628 3.49 -0.32 -28.98
C ASN A 628 4.86 -0.30 -28.28
N LEU A 629 5.75 -1.20 -28.67
CA LEU A 629 7.16 -1.22 -28.29
C LEU A 629 7.96 -0.64 -29.47
N VAL A 630 8.68 0.45 -29.23
CA VAL A 630 9.45 1.15 -30.28
C VAL A 630 10.93 0.90 -30.08
N LEU A 631 11.56 0.31 -31.09
CA LEU A 631 12.97 -0.08 -31.11
C LEU A 631 13.72 0.57 -32.27
N PHE A 632 15.03 0.72 -32.15
CA PHE A 632 15.88 1.08 -33.32
C PHE A 632 15.89 -0.04 -34.35
N ARG A 633 15.75 0.30 -35.62
CA ARG A 633 15.67 -0.67 -36.72
C ARG A 633 16.93 -1.54 -36.84
N GLY A 634 18.09 -0.99 -36.53
CA GLY A 634 19.40 -1.67 -36.58
C GLY A 634 19.88 -2.15 -35.20
N MET A 635 18.99 -2.26 -34.19
CA MET A 635 19.35 -2.67 -32.85
C MET A 635 19.96 -4.08 -32.83
N MET A 636 21.04 -4.24 -32.08
CA MET A 636 21.75 -5.53 -31.92
C MET A 636 20.80 -6.62 -31.42
N ARG A 637 20.77 -7.75 -32.13
CA ARG A 637 19.93 -8.90 -31.81
C ARG A 637 20.65 -9.87 -30.88
N ASP A 638 20.81 -9.48 -29.63
CA ASP A 638 21.37 -10.30 -28.58
C ASP A 638 20.26 -11.02 -27.76
N GLU A 639 20.66 -11.78 -26.75
CA GLU A 639 19.74 -12.50 -25.86
C GLU A 639 18.72 -11.56 -25.21
N SER A 640 19.13 -10.36 -24.83
CA SER A 640 18.27 -9.35 -24.22
C SER A 640 17.20 -8.85 -25.20
N TYR A 641 17.58 -8.60 -26.45
CA TYR A 641 16.67 -8.21 -27.53
C TYR A 641 15.65 -9.33 -27.81
N GLU A 642 16.13 -10.57 -28.00
CA GLU A 642 15.27 -11.71 -28.34
C GLU A 642 14.25 -11.97 -27.21
N LYS A 643 14.70 -11.90 -25.96
CA LYS A 643 13.83 -12.02 -24.79
C LYS A 643 12.76 -10.91 -24.77
N LEU A 644 13.16 -9.66 -25.00
CA LEU A 644 12.25 -8.51 -25.02
C LEU A 644 11.19 -8.66 -26.12
N VAL A 645 11.63 -9.01 -27.34
CA VAL A 645 10.75 -9.20 -28.51
C VAL A 645 9.80 -10.39 -28.29
N SER A 646 10.28 -11.47 -27.68
CA SER A 646 9.46 -12.64 -27.36
C SER A 646 8.34 -12.27 -26.38
N LEU A 647 8.67 -11.59 -25.27
CA LEU A 647 7.69 -11.15 -24.29
C LEU A 647 6.68 -10.15 -24.88
N ALA A 648 7.15 -9.20 -25.72
CA ALA A 648 6.26 -8.26 -26.39
C ALA A 648 5.23 -8.98 -27.28
N LYS A 649 5.66 -9.96 -28.06
CA LYS A 649 4.76 -10.78 -28.90
C LYS A 649 3.79 -11.62 -28.07
N GLU A 650 4.25 -12.24 -26.99
CA GLU A 650 3.42 -13.04 -26.07
C GLU A 650 2.28 -12.21 -25.49
N HIS A 651 2.55 -10.94 -25.13
CA HIS A 651 1.56 -10.02 -24.56
C HIS A 651 0.76 -9.22 -25.61
N GLY A 652 0.97 -9.49 -26.91
CA GLY A 652 0.24 -8.83 -27.99
C GLY A 652 0.62 -7.36 -28.19
N THR A 653 1.83 -6.99 -27.81
CA THR A 653 2.40 -5.65 -28.03
C THR A 653 2.89 -5.53 -29.47
N GLU A 654 2.51 -4.45 -30.16
CA GLU A 654 2.98 -4.18 -31.52
C GLU A 654 4.41 -3.65 -31.49
N ILE A 655 5.29 -4.20 -32.35
CA ILE A 655 6.70 -3.79 -32.41
C ILE A 655 6.87 -2.82 -33.57
N CYS A 656 7.24 -1.59 -33.25
CA CYS A 656 7.52 -0.51 -34.19
C CYS A 656 9.04 -0.29 -34.30
N MET A 657 9.52 -0.13 -35.50
CA MET A 657 10.94 0.13 -35.76
C MET A 657 11.16 1.57 -36.20
N MET A 658 12.07 2.28 -35.57
CA MET A 658 12.45 3.65 -35.92
C MET A 658 13.95 3.77 -36.26
N SER A 659 14.28 4.71 -37.10
CA SER A 659 15.63 5.13 -37.43
C SER A 659 15.65 6.64 -37.63
N ARG A 660 16.83 7.21 -37.80
CA ARG A 660 16.99 8.66 -37.99
C ARG A 660 15.99 9.22 -39.00
N LYS A 661 15.38 10.35 -38.69
CA LYS A 661 14.33 11.10 -39.42
C LYS A 661 12.94 10.46 -39.38
N ASP A 662 12.79 9.25 -38.90
CA ASP A 662 11.46 8.71 -38.66
C ASP A 662 10.76 9.54 -37.58
N THR A 663 9.48 9.83 -37.79
CA THR A 663 8.70 10.68 -36.90
C THR A 663 7.39 9.98 -36.56
N LEU A 664 7.09 9.94 -35.29
CA LEU A 664 5.82 9.46 -34.75
C LEU A 664 5.01 10.66 -34.27
N PHE A 665 3.75 10.72 -34.71
CA PHE A 665 2.79 11.73 -34.26
C PHE A 665 1.81 11.10 -33.26
N SER A 666 1.68 11.71 -32.07
CA SER A 666 0.77 11.30 -31.03
C SER A 666 -0.11 12.50 -30.64
N GLY A 667 -1.19 12.69 -31.38
CA GLY A 667 -2.01 13.89 -31.29
C GLY A 667 -1.27 15.16 -31.73
N SER A 668 -1.08 16.12 -30.80
CA SER A 668 -0.28 17.33 -31.03
C SER A 668 1.23 17.14 -30.78
N ALA A 669 1.62 16.01 -30.23
CA ALA A 669 3.00 15.67 -29.94
C ALA A 669 3.69 15.08 -31.19
N LYS A 670 4.92 15.47 -31.39
CA LYS A 670 5.80 14.97 -32.44
C LYS A 670 7.07 14.40 -31.79
N ILE A 671 7.38 13.15 -32.10
CA ILE A 671 8.58 12.46 -31.63
C ILE A 671 9.40 12.07 -32.82
N THR A 672 10.60 12.62 -32.92
CA THR A 672 11.50 12.39 -34.06
C THR A 672 12.73 11.63 -33.57
N ALA A 673 13.09 10.56 -34.25
CA ALA A 673 14.37 9.88 -34.06
C ALA A 673 15.49 10.71 -34.70
N ILE A 674 16.41 11.17 -33.86
CA ILE A 674 17.57 11.99 -34.30
C ILE A 674 18.75 11.11 -34.68
N SER A 675 18.92 10.00 -33.96
CA SER A 675 20.00 9.00 -34.13
C SER A 675 19.45 7.66 -33.64
N PRO A 676 20.00 6.53 -34.11
CA PRO A 676 21.01 6.34 -35.16
C PRO A 676 20.41 6.31 -36.58
N GLU A 677 21.26 6.48 -37.56
CA GLU A 677 20.91 6.27 -38.98
C GLU A 677 21.02 4.77 -39.28
N TYR A 678 20.02 4.23 -39.99
CA TYR A 678 20.04 2.83 -40.41
C TYR A 678 20.55 2.68 -41.81
N HIS A 679 21.51 1.80 -42.05
CA HIS A 679 21.98 1.40 -43.36
C HIS A 679 21.63 -0.06 -43.62
N VAL A 680 21.19 -0.36 -44.86
CA VAL A 680 20.84 -1.73 -45.26
C VAL A 680 22.06 -2.63 -45.11
N GLY A 681 21.94 -3.66 -44.28
CA GLY A 681 23.05 -4.59 -43.91
C GLY A 681 23.60 -4.39 -42.48
N ASP A 682 23.15 -3.38 -41.73
CA ASP A 682 23.56 -3.17 -40.35
C ASP A 682 23.09 -4.34 -39.44
N GLU A 683 22.01 -5.05 -39.82
CA GLU A 683 21.54 -6.26 -39.15
C GLU A 683 22.60 -7.40 -39.12
N GLN A 684 23.47 -7.44 -40.15
CA GLN A 684 24.58 -8.44 -40.21
C GLN A 684 25.84 -7.98 -39.46
N ARG A 685 25.94 -6.67 -39.16
CA ARG A 685 27.03 -6.11 -38.33
C ARG A 685 26.79 -6.37 -36.82
N SER A 686 25.59 -6.71 -36.43
CA SER A 686 25.22 -6.96 -35.04
C SER A 686 26.02 -8.07 -34.34
N GLU A 687 26.64 -8.97 -35.08
CA GLU A 687 27.54 -10.00 -34.50
C GLU A 687 28.95 -9.48 -34.16
N ILE A 688 29.31 -8.26 -34.59
CA ILE A 688 30.68 -7.71 -34.52
C ILE A 688 30.77 -6.45 -33.65
N SER A 689 29.65 -5.70 -33.45
CA SER A 689 29.62 -4.49 -32.62
C SER A 689 29.42 -4.86 -31.17
N THR A 690 30.34 -4.44 -30.29
CA THR A 690 30.23 -4.58 -28.82
C THR A 690 29.71 -3.32 -28.15
N ASP A 691 29.44 -2.24 -28.90
CA ASP A 691 29.03 -0.94 -28.40
C ASP A 691 27.52 -0.71 -28.59
N LYS A 692 26.74 -1.26 -27.69
CA LYS A 692 25.30 -1.04 -27.64
C LYS A 692 24.91 0.43 -27.34
N ASN A 693 25.76 1.12 -26.59
CA ASN A 693 25.52 2.51 -26.21
C ASN A 693 25.52 3.41 -27.45
N GLY A 694 26.41 3.11 -28.41
CA GLY A 694 26.50 3.83 -29.70
C GLY A 694 25.25 3.68 -30.57
N GLU A 695 24.46 2.62 -30.37
CA GLU A 695 23.19 2.37 -31.07
C GLU A 695 21.97 2.98 -30.37
N SER A 696 22.15 3.76 -29.30
CA SER A 696 21.05 4.35 -28.53
C SER A 696 20.14 5.20 -29.41
N LEU A 697 18.85 4.91 -29.36
CA LEU A 697 17.81 5.70 -30.03
C LEU A 697 17.66 7.06 -29.36
N VAL A 698 18.11 8.12 -30.04
CA VAL A 698 18.00 9.51 -29.58
C VAL A 698 16.69 10.11 -30.06
N LEU A 699 15.88 10.61 -29.13
CA LEU A 699 14.55 11.11 -29.42
C LEU A 699 14.42 12.60 -29.11
N LEU A 700 13.86 13.34 -30.07
CA LEU A 700 13.40 14.72 -29.90
C LEU A 700 11.87 14.73 -29.79
N TYR A 701 11.37 15.14 -28.66
CA TYR A 701 9.95 15.39 -28.44
C TYR A 701 9.64 16.86 -28.58
N GLU A 702 8.56 17.19 -29.33
CA GLU A 702 8.07 18.53 -29.52
C GLU A 702 6.55 18.57 -29.35
N GLU A 703 6.02 19.43 -28.49
CA GLU A 703 4.59 19.66 -28.35
C GLU A 703 4.26 21.09 -27.89
N LYS A 704 3.48 21.80 -28.66
CA LYS A 704 2.98 23.15 -28.32
C LYS A 704 4.09 24.09 -27.81
N GLY A 705 5.23 24.05 -28.48
CA GLY A 705 6.38 24.88 -28.16
C GLY A 705 7.27 24.37 -27.05
N PHE A 706 6.99 23.27 -26.38
CA PHE A 706 7.91 22.58 -25.48
C PHE A 706 8.74 21.57 -26.25
N SER A 707 10.03 21.49 -25.96
CA SER A 707 10.94 20.53 -26.56
C SER A 707 11.74 19.75 -25.51
N ALA A 708 11.93 18.45 -25.74
CA ALA A 708 12.71 17.59 -24.86
C ALA A 708 13.60 16.65 -25.68
N LEU A 709 14.86 16.52 -25.27
CA LEU A 709 15.84 15.64 -25.88
C LEU A 709 16.20 14.48 -24.93
N PHE A 710 16.02 13.26 -25.42
CA PHE A 710 16.35 12.03 -24.73
C PHE A 710 17.45 11.32 -25.53
N THR A 711 18.58 11.11 -24.89
CA THR A 711 19.81 10.71 -25.58
C THR A 711 20.24 9.27 -25.34
N GLY A 712 19.54 8.54 -24.46
CA GLY A 712 20.03 7.24 -24.01
C GLY A 712 21.46 7.34 -23.51
N ASP A 713 22.31 6.39 -23.89
CA ASP A 713 23.68 6.29 -23.41
C ASP A 713 24.74 6.61 -24.50
N ILE A 714 24.38 7.49 -25.46
CA ILE A 714 25.33 7.92 -26.49
C ILE A 714 26.63 8.47 -25.91
N GLY A 715 27.72 8.24 -26.62
CA GLY A 715 29.04 8.77 -26.37
C GLY A 715 29.39 9.99 -27.19
N GLU A 716 30.62 10.47 -27.01
CA GLU A 716 31.15 11.66 -27.70
C GLU A 716 31.09 11.53 -29.24
N GLU A 717 31.30 10.33 -29.79
CA GLU A 717 31.26 10.11 -31.25
C GLU A 717 29.87 10.36 -31.86
N GLN A 718 28.84 9.83 -31.18
CA GLN A 718 27.46 10.00 -31.59
C GLN A 718 27.01 11.47 -31.41
N GLU A 719 27.44 12.16 -30.35
CA GLU A 719 27.21 13.59 -30.16
C GLU A 719 27.80 14.40 -31.31
N LYS A 720 29.07 14.14 -31.73
CA LYS A 720 29.71 14.78 -32.91
C LYS A 720 28.95 14.51 -34.18
N GLN A 721 28.43 13.31 -34.35
CA GLN A 721 27.66 12.94 -35.55
C GLN A 721 26.32 13.69 -35.59
N ILE A 722 25.61 13.77 -34.47
CA ILE A 722 24.37 14.53 -34.34
C ILE A 722 24.61 16.01 -34.67
N LEU A 723 25.70 16.59 -34.16
CA LEU A 723 26.08 17.98 -34.48
C LEU A 723 26.28 18.23 -35.95
N LYS A 724 26.94 17.28 -36.67
CA LYS A 724 27.12 17.37 -38.16
C LYS A 724 25.78 17.35 -38.87
N TRP A 725 24.79 16.64 -38.37
CA TRP A 725 23.47 16.59 -38.96
C TRP A 725 22.65 17.88 -38.72
N GLY A 726 22.91 18.57 -37.62
CA GLY A 726 22.21 19.80 -37.21
C GLY A 726 20.74 19.59 -36.85
N GLY A 727 20.06 20.67 -36.58
CA GLY A 727 18.58 20.64 -36.33
C GLY A 727 18.17 20.50 -34.88
N ILE A 728 19.10 20.61 -33.94
CA ILE A 728 18.78 20.63 -32.49
C ILE A 728 19.30 21.93 -31.90
N ASN A 729 18.40 22.82 -31.48
CA ASN A 729 18.76 24.07 -30.81
C ASN A 729 17.74 24.41 -29.74
N ASP A 730 18.16 25.08 -28.67
CA ASP A 730 17.30 25.69 -27.63
C ASP A 730 16.26 24.72 -27.03
N ILE A 731 16.73 23.62 -26.47
CA ILE A 731 15.89 22.57 -25.91
C ILE A 731 15.43 22.94 -24.50
N ASP A 732 14.14 22.83 -24.20
CA ASP A 732 13.60 23.13 -22.88
C ASP A 732 14.03 22.08 -21.82
N PHE A 733 14.08 20.79 -22.20
CA PHE A 733 14.46 19.71 -21.32
C PHE A 733 15.47 18.75 -21.95
N TYR A 734 16.51 18.44 -21.23
CA TYR A 734 17.58 17.53 -21.63
C TYR A 734 17.77 16.42 -20.59
N LYS A 735 17.62 15.16 -21.01
CA LYS A 735 18.08 14.02 -20.23
C LYS A 735 19.56 13.80 -20.54
N ALA A 736 20.41 13.98 -19.53
CA ALA A 736 21.85 13.85 -19.70
C ALA A 736 22.24 12.45 -20.22
N ALA A 737 23.06 12.41 -21.24
CA ALA A 737 23.52 11.18 -21.86
C ALA A 737 24.33 10.32 -20.88
N HIS A 738 24.10 8.99 -20.94
CA HIS A 738 24.86 7.97 -20.25
C HIS A 738 25.03 8.29 -18.75
N HIS A 739 23.91 8.62 -18.09
CA HIS A 739 23.83 8.96 -16.67
C HIS A 739 24.80 10.03 -16.19
N GLY A 740 25.21 10.92 -17.10
CA GLY A 740 26.24 11.93 -16.84
C GLY A 740 27.66 11.38 -16.90
N SER A 741 27.93 10.40 -17.75
CA SER A 741 29.26 9.84 -17.98
C SER A 741 30.27 10.91 -18.40
N LYS A 742 31.51 10.74 -18.00
CA LYS A 742 32.63 11.59 -18.42
C LYS A 742 32.98 11.48 -19.94
N TYR A 743 32.45 10.45 -20.61
CA TYR A 743 32.64 10.19 -22.03
C TYR A 743 31.49 10.69 -22.91
N SER A 744 30.57 11.42 -22.32
CA SER A 744 29.40 12.00 -22.95
C SER A 744 29.18 13.42 -22.41
N ASN A 745 28.15 14.12 -22.91
CA ASN A 745 27.80 15.46 -22.48
C ASN A 745 28.94 16.47 -22.80
N THR A 746 29.48 16.38 -24.04
CA THR A 746 30.57 17.24 -24.45
C THR A 746 30.14 18.71 -24.53
N LYS A 747 31.07 19.62 -24.28
CA LYS A 747 30.77 21.05 -24.31
C LYS A 747 30.19 21.50 -25.62
N SER A 748 30.77 21.05 -26.77
CA SER A 748 30.29 21.39 -28.08
C SER A 748 28.86 20.93 -28.34
N PHE A 749 28.48 19.76 -27.87
CA PHE A 749 27.13 19.25 -27.99
C PHE A 749 26.16 20.06 -27.13
N LEU A 750 26.51 20.31 -25.89
CA LEU A 750 25.68 21.04 -24.93
C LEU A 750 25.51 22.53 -25.32
N ASP A 751 26.54 23.18 -25.86
CA ASP A 751 26.45 24.55 -26.40
C ASP A 751 25.47 24.65 -27.56
N ALA A 752 25.38 23.62 -28.42
CA ALA A 752 24.43 23.56 -29.52
C ALA A 752 23.00 23.23 -29.02
N VAL A 753 22.86 22.29 -28.10
CA VAL A 753 21.55 21.90 -27.52
C VAL A 753 20.98 23.02 -26.64
N SER A 754 21.84 23.77 -25.98
CA SER A 754 21.49 24.89 -25.08
C SER A 754 20.30 24.58 -24.15
N PRO A 755 20.41 23.54 -23.30
CA PRO A 755 19.27 23.08 -22.53
C PRO A 755 18.94 24.02 -21.38
N ARG A 756 17.63 24.25 -21.11
CA ARG A 756 17.19 25.08 -19.96
C ARG A 756 17.11 24.28 -18.67
N ILE A 757 16.67 23.04 -18.76
CA ILE A 757 16.53 22.10 -17.66
C ILE A 757 17.26 20.84 -18.05
N SER A 758 18.19 20.39 -17.24
CA SER A 758 18.91 19.13 -17.42
C SER A 758 18.67 18.21 -16.24
N VAL A 759 18.46 16.92 -16.52
CA VAL A 759 18.30 15.90 -15.48
C VAL A 759 19.31 14.79 -15.70
N ILE A 760 20.06 14.47 -14.64
CA ILE A 760 20.92 13.29 -14.55
C ILE A 760 20.17 12.21 -13.75
N SER A 761 19.98 11.05 -14.35
CA SER A 761 19.45 9.86 -13.69
C SER A 761 20.61 8.94 -13.31
N CYS A 762 20.89 8.80 -12.03
CA CYS A 762 21.94 7.92 -11.51
C CYS A 762 21.71 7.60 -10.02
N ALA A 763 22.36 6.53 -9.54
CA ALA A 763 22.33 6.17 -8.12
C ALA A 763 23.38 6.96 -7.33
N GLU A 764 23.09 7.23 -6.04
CA GLU A 764 24.03 7.90 -5.12
C GLU A 764 25.31 7.08 -4.94
N LYS A 765 25.16 5.74 -4.76
CA LYS A 765 26.28 4.81 -4.69
C LYS A 765 26.25 3.96 -5.95
N ASN A 766 27.15 4.19 -6.90
CA ASN A 766 27.31 3.42 -8.12
C ASN A 766 28.79 3.10 -8.40
N ARG A 767 29.03 1.96 -9.05
CA ARG A 767 30.37 1.48 -9.38
C ARG A 767 31.01 2.19 -10.56
N TYR A 768 30.26 3.00 -11.28
CA TYR A 768 30.70 3.65 -12.52
C TYR A 768 31.28 5.06 -12.29
N GLY A 769 31.10 5.61 -11.09
CA GLY A 769 31.54 6.97 -10.76
C GLY A 769 30.69 8.05 -11.44
N HIS A 770 29.43 7.73 -11.75
CA HIS A 770 28.47 8.69 -12.29
C HIS A 770 27.82 9.52 -11.17
N PRO A 771 27.54 10.84 -11.42
CA PRO A 771 27.90 11.60 -12.62
C PRO A 771 29.37 12.01 -12.62
N GLY A 772 30.02 11.98 -13.80
CA GLY A 772 31.37 12.45 -14.00
C GLY A 772 31.47 13.97 -13.81
N ARG A 773 32.56 14.42 -13.17
CA ARG A 773 32.76 15.86 -12.89
C ARG A 773 32.72 16.73 -14.14
N VAL A 774 33.37 16.30 -15.22
CA VAL A 774 33.42 17.01 -16.50
C VAL A 774 32.03 17.20 -17.10
N ALA A 775 31.21 16.14 -17.13
CA ALA A 775 29.83 16.22 -17.61
C ALA A 775 28.99 17.21 -16.82
N VAL A 776 29.11 17.19 -15.48
CA VAL A 776 28.42 18.15 -14.60
C VAL A 776 28.87 19.58 -14.86
N GLU A 777 30.17 19.84 -15.00
CA GLU A 777 30.74 21.16 -15.30
C GLU A 777 30.22 21.64 -16.66
N ASN A 778 30.31 20.84 -17.70
CA ASN A 778 29.83 21.17 -19.04
C ASN A 778 28.33 21.54 -19.05
N ILE A 779 27.48 20.75 -18.37
CA ILE A 779 26.05 21.06 -18.28
C ILE A 779 25.81 22.39 -17.54
N ARG A 780 26.53 22.65 -16.46
CA ARG A 780 26.39 23.90 -15.69
C ARG A 780 26.87 25.12 -16.48
N ASP A 781 27.92 24.97 -17.28
CA ASP A 781 28.47 26.05 -18.11
C ASP A 781 27.48 26.56 -19.16
N THR A 782 26.50 25.72 -19.59
CA THR A 782 25.41 26.18 -20.48
C THR A 782 24.39 27.08 -19.76
N GLY A 783 24.47 27.24 -18.42
CA GLY A 783 23.45 27.92 -17.63
C GLY A 783 22.19 27.06 -17.36
N SER A 784 22.20 25.79 -17.75
CA SER A 784 21.10 24.86 -17.51
C SER A 784 20.84 24.63 -16.01
N ALA A 785 19.58 24.60 -15.64
CA ALA A 785 19.17 24.19 -14.29
C ALA A 785 19.29 22.66 -14.15
N LEU A 786 20.31 22.21 -13.43
CA LEU A 786 20.66 20.80 -13.30
C LEU A 786 19.99 20.16 -12.06
N PHE A 787 19.35 19.02 -12.30
CA PHE A 787 18.70 18.20 -11.28
C PHE A 787 19.21 16.76 -11.30
N TYR A 788 19.19 16.10 -10.14
CA TYR A 788 19.66 14.72 -9.97
C TYR A 788 18.57 13.86 -9.33
N THR A 789 18.33 12.65 -9.87
CA THR A 789 17.41 11.69 -9.25
C THR A 789 17.94 11.17 -7.92
N MET A 790 19.25 10.98 -7.78
CA MET A 790 19.89 10.55 -6.54
C MET A 790 19.59 11.46 -5.34
N GLU A 791 19.48 12.78 -5.56
CA GLU A 791 19.20 13.79 -4.51
C GLU A 791 17.71 14.08 -4.36
N GLY A 792 16.99 14.15 -5.48
CA GLY A 792 15.62 14.63 -5.53
C GLY A 792 14.57 13.50 -5.50
N GLY A 793 14.97 12.25 -5.67
CA GLY A 793 14.05 11.21 -6.07
C GLY A 793 13.53 11.49 -7.48
N GLN A 794 12.32 11.12 -7.77
CA GLN A 794 11.62 11.47 -9.02
C GLN A 794 11.67 12.98 -9.29
N ILE A 795 11.98 13.34 -10.53
CA ILE A 795 11.96 14.73 -11.01
C ILE A 795 10.80 14.89 -12.00
N THR A 796 9.88 15.78 -11.70
CA THR A 796 8.70 16.02 -12.55
C THR A 796 8.73 17.42 -13.13
N VAL A 797 8.60 17.53 -14.45
CA VAL A 797 8.46 18.77 -15.21
C VAL A 797 7.03 18.88 -15.69
N THR A 798 6.37 20.01 -15.39
CA THR A 798 5.01 20.28 -15.85
C THR A 798 4.94 21.62 -16.55
N ARG A 799 4.16 21.69 -17.62
CA ARG A 799 3.89 22.94 -18.31
C ARG A 799 2.79 23.71 -17.58
N LEU A 800 3.05 24.95 -17.24
CA LEU A 800 2.12 25.89 -16.65
C LEU A 800 1.53 26.83 -17.72
N LYS A 801 0.47 27.57 -17.34
CA LYS A 801 -0.05 28.65 -18.19
C LYS A 801 1.04 29.69 -18.49
N LYS A 802 0.97 30.35 -19.64
CA LYS A 802 1.91 31.38 -20.12
C LYS A 802 3.34 30.83 -20.38
N ASN A 803 3.48 29.66 -20.98
CA ASN A 803 4.76 29.05 -21.35
C ASN A 803 5.77 28.93 -20.19
N LYS A 804 5.32 28.80 -18.96
CA LYS A 804 6.17 28.54 -17.81
C LYS A 804 6.31 27.04 -17.60
N LEU A 805 7.50 26.61 -17.19
CA LEU A 805 7.79 25.24 -16.77
C LEU A 805 7.97 25.20 -15.26
N ALA A 806 7.43 24.19 -14.62
CA ALA A 806 7.69 23.95 -13.21
C ALA A 806 8.38 22.61 -13.03
N VAL A 807 9.45 22.60 -12.24
CA VAL A 807 10.19 21.41 -11.85
C VAL A 807 9.95 21.15 -10.37
N GLN A 808 9.61 19.92 -10.04
CA GLN A 808 9.38 19.46 -8.67
C GLN A 808 10.19 18.21 -8.40
N LYS A 809 10.85 18.18 -7.24
CA LYS A 809 11.57 17.02 -6.69
C LYS A 809 10.64 16.26 -5.75
N PHE A 810 10.56 14.94 -5.84
CA PHE A 810 9.68 14.14 -4.99
C PHE A 810 10.09 14.21 -3.51
N LEU A 811 11.38 14.16 -3.21
CA LEU A 811 11.90 14.21 -1.83
C LEU A 811 11.86 15.63 -1.21
N LEU A 812 11.61 16.67 -2.01
CA LEU A 812 11.51 18.07 -1.59
C LEU A 812 10.23 18.71 -2.13
N PRO A 813 9.04 18.22 -1.75
CA PRO A 813 7.77 18.62 -2.35
C PRO A 813 7.42 20.10 -2.14
N ASP A 814 7.93 20.72 -1.08
CA ASP A 814 7.70 22.15 -0.77
C ASP A 814 8.50 23.10 -1.66
N LYS A 815 9.52 22.59 -2.38
CA LYS A 815 10.36 23.37 -3.29
C LYS A 815 9.92 23.15 -4.73
N ARG A 816 9.30 24.16 -5.32
CA ARG A 816 8.91 24.19 -6.73
C ARG A 816 9.75 25.24 -7.46
N PHE A 817 10.47 24.81 -8.46
CA PHE A 817 11.27 25.67 -9.32
C PHE A 817 10.44 26.07 -10.53
N VAL A 818 10.37 27.36 -10.85
CA VAL A 818 9.57 27.84 -11.99
C VAL A 818 10.48 28.57 -12.96
N PHE A 819 10.46 28.12 -14.21
CA PHE A 819 11.23 28.67 -15.32
C PHE A 819 10.28 29.41 -16.27
N VAL A 820 10.65 30.60 -16.69
CA VAL A 820 9.89 31.39 -17.66
C VAL A 820 10.60 31.23 -19.01
N ARG A 821 9.86 30.92 -20.07
CA ARG A 821 10.39 30.78 -21.43
C ARG A 821 10.69 32.14 -22.04
#